data_00704d8065ab4b74148b0e551050bc77
#
_entry.id   00704d8065ab4b74148b0e551050bc77
#
_cell.length_a   1.000
_cell.length_b   1.000
_cell.length_c   1.000
_cell.angle_alpha   90.00
_cell.angle_beta   90.00
_cell.angle_gamma   90.00
#
_symmetry.space_group_name_H-M   'P 1'
#
loop_
_entity.id
_entity.type
_entity.pdbx_description
1 polymer ?
#
loop_
_entity_poly.entity_id
_entity_poly.type
_entity_poly.pdbx_seq_one_letter_code
_entity_poly.pdbx_strand_id
1 'polypeptide(L)'
;MRTAGVLLVATAALAQQPQPDPHAGYVYPAGGRQGSTFEVTTGGQALNGVNNVYLSGPGVRVRIVEYERPMTPAQANTMREQAQELNKKRLANPAAFPAEDMQKLLEIRDKLAKFVRRPMNPAIAETVRIEVSVDASAAPGERELRLATPNGMTNPLVFQIGTLPEWTRKAAEAMDAPGVARPAQQRNITPSTAAAAPVDVTLPVVINGQIMPGAIDRYRFRATKGQRLVAAANARELIPYISDAVPGWFQAALALRDASGKEVGYADHYSFHPDPVLYYEIPADGQYTLEIHDSIYRGREDFVYRIQLGELPFVTSIFPLGGKAGARTAVELRGWNLPSPRLVESGKAKGLELISLSNSNRVPFAVDTLPEAAEKEPNDRPQNAQKLKLPVIVNGRIDRPGDQDVFRFDGKAGDEIVAEVTARRLDSPLDSILRLTDAKGKELAVNDDTEDKSAALLTHHADSRILLKLPAKGTYYLYLGDTQHKGGPDYAYRLRVGRPQPDFELRVTPSGINARSGATVPVAVYAIRRDGFDGEIAVKLKDAPPGFALDGAVIPSGTDHVRMTLTVPVVHIESPHKFALEGHASIAGREVHHTAIAAEDMMQAFYYHHLVPATELVVRVMGPQRPPVLWKAFGDKPVRVPAGGTAPVQVPVPNPRLNGQVLVTLSEPPEGISIQSVTPARDGVSVVLKADPAKVKPGLKGNLILEAFVERPAPNNAKQPIRRQPLGTLPAMPFEIVK
;
A
#
# COMPACT_ATOMS: atom_id res chain seq x y z
N MET A 1 -22.48 12.63 -57.39
CA MET A 1 -22.86 12.07 -56.09
C MET A 1 -21.99 12.73 -55.01
N ARG A 2 -22.58 13.59 -54.22
CA ARG A 2 -21.88 14.33 -53.14
C ARG A 2 -22.11 13.55 -51.83
N THR A 3 -21.05 13.02 -51.26
CA THR A 3 -21.04 12.40 -49.93
C THR A 3 -20.89 13.50 -48.90
N ALA A 4 -21.95 13.74 -48.09
CA ALA A 4 -21.92 14.62 -46.95
C ALA A 4 -21.32 13.86 -45.75
N GLY A 5 -20.16 14.31 -45.30
CA GLY A 5 -19.57 13.85 -44.06
C GLY A 5 -20.25 14.53 -42.88
N VAL A 6 -20.85 13.74 -42.00
CA VAL A 6 -21.39 14.21 -40.72
C VAL A 6 -20.23 14.32 -39.74
N LEU A 7 -19.84 15.55 -39.39
CA LEU A 7 -18.92 15.87 -38.29
C LEU A 7 -19.69 15.75 -36.97
N LEU A 8 -19.44 14.71 -36.18
CA LEU A 8 -19.90 14.63 -34.79
C LEU A 8 -19.02 15.55 -33.95
N VAL A 9 -19.49 16.72 -33.61
CA VAL A 9 -18.88 17.60 -32.60
C VAL A 9 -19.30 17.11 -31.22
N ALA A 10 -18.41 16.42 -30.54
CA ALA A 10 -18.57 16.11 -29.12
C ALA A 10 -18.40 17.41 -28.30
N THR A 11 -19.50 18.01 -27.88
CA THR A 11 -19.49 19.09 -26.90
C THR A 11 -19.14 18.52 -25.53
N ALA A 12 -17.90 18.70 -25.08
CA ALA A 12 -17.48 18.44 -23.72
C ALA A 12 -18.25 19.40 -22.78
N ALA A 13 -19.23 18.88 -22.05
CA ALA A 13 -19.86 19.57 -20.96
C ALA A 13 -18.81 19.80 -19.86
N LEU A 14 -18.45 21.04 -19.58
CA LEU A 14 -17.71 21.44 -18.39
C LEU A 14 -18.60 21.20 -17.15
N ALA A 15 -18.76 19.95 -16.75
CA ALA A 15 -19.15 19.61 -15.40
C ALA A 15 -18.06 20.17 -14.47
N GLN A 16 -18.44 20.85 -13.38
CA GLN A 16 -17.49 21.08 -12.30
C GLN A 16 -16.92 19.71 -11.91
N GLN A 17 -15.66 19.49 -12.28
CA GLN A 17 -14.97 18.25 -11.86
C GLN A 17 -15.06 18.21 -10.33
N PRO A 18 -15.39 17.04 -9.73
CA PRO A 18 -15.26 16.86 -8.30
C PRO A 18 -13.85 17.34 -7.91
N GLN A 19 -13.74 18.10 -6.83
CA GLN A 19 -12.39 18.42 -6.35
C GLN A 19 -11.70 17.11 -6.04
N PRO A 20 -10.47 16.91 -6.52
CA PRO A 20 -9.75 15.67 -6.28
C PRO A 20 -9.62 15.45 -4.77
N ASP A 21 -9.73 14.20 -4.34
CA ASP A 21 -9.47 13.81 -2.97
C ASP A 21 -8.05 14.23 -2.57
N PRO A 22 -7.83 14.65 -1.31
CA PRO A 22 -6.50 15.01 -0.85
C PRO A 22 -5.58 13.78 -0.90
N HIS A 23 -4.39 13.98 -1.46
CA HIS A 23 -3.39 12.92 -1.61
C HIS A 23 -2.03 13.40 -1.10
N ALA A 24 -1.36 12.56 -0.30
CA ALA A 24 0.00 12.77 0.17
C ALA A 24 0.96 11.81 -0.56
N GLY A 25 2.03 12.36 -1.13
CA GLY A 25 3.01 11.59 -1.90
C GLY A 25 4.24 11.20 -1.11
N TYR A 26 4.66 12.00 -0.13
CA TYR A 26 5.81 11.70 0.72
C TYR A 26 5.74 12.44 2.05
N VAL A 27 6.55 11.98 3.02
CA VAL A 27 6.88 12.66 4.26
C VAL A 27 8.39 12.69 4.45
N TYR A 28 8.95 13.84 4.82
CA TYR A 28 10.39 14.03 5.00
C TYR A 28 10.73 14.89 6.22
N PRO A 29 11.55 14.41 7.17
CA PRO A 29 11.99 13.02 7.30
C PRO A 29 10.82 12.07 7.58
N ALA A 30 10.91 10.82 7.12
CA ALA A 30 9.87 9.82 7.29
C ALA A 30 9.93 9.12 8.67
N GLY A 31 10.29 9.87 9.70
CA GLY A 31 10.37 9.38 11.07
C GLY A 31 11.28 10.20 11.95
N GLY A 32 11.42 9.76 13.21
CA GLY A 32 12.26 10.42 14.19
C GLY A 32 12.51 9.60 15.45
N ARG A 33 13.42 10.10 16.31
CA ARG A 33 13.82 9.43 17.53
C ARG A 33 12.81 9.68 18.66
N GLN A 34 12.62 8.68 19.53
CA GLN A 34 11.95 8.84 20.82
C GLN A 34 12.54 10.01 21.62
N GLY A 35 11.68 10.76 22.32
CA GLY A 35 12.06 11.89 23.16
C GLY A 35 12.54 13.12 22.39
N SER A 36 12.27 13.22 21.08
CA SER A 36 12.69 14.36 20.25
C SER A 36 11.50 15.14 19.68
N THR A 37 11.76 16.41 19.35
CA THR A 37 10.85 17.28 18.60
C THR A 37 11.57 17.78 17.36
N PHE A 38 10.93 17.67 16.20
CA PHE A 38 11.50 18.03 14.90
C PHE A 38 10.42 18.42 13.91
N GLU A 39 10.82 19.05 12.82
CA GLU A 39 9.91 19.38 11.72
C GLU A 39 9.96 18.32 10.62
N VAL A 40 8.81 18.03 10.05
CA VAL A 40 8.65 17.20 8.85
C VAL A 40 7.89 17.98 7.78
N THR A 41 8.21 17.71 6.51
CA THR A 41 7.50 18.23 5.36
C THR A 41 6.75 17.11 4.67
N THR A 42 5.47 17.28 4.42
CA THR A 42 4.67 16.37 3.60
C THR A 42 4.32 17.06 2.30
N GLY A 43 4.64 16.41 1.17
CA GLY A 43 4.25 16.89 -0.15
C GLY A 43 3.06 16.12 -0.72
N GLY A 44 2.17 16.82 -1.43
CA GLY A 44 0.96 16.20 -1.97
C GLY A 44 0.18 17.11 -2.91
N GLN A 45 -1.08 16.76 -3.12
CA GLN A 45 -2.04 17.56 -3.90
C GLN A 45 -3.39 17.66 -3.19
N ALA A 46 -4.16 18.71 -3.49
CA ALA A 46 -5.46 19.00 -2.88
C ALA A 46 -5.39 19.14 -1.36
N LEU A 47 -4.28 19.65 -0.82
CA LEU A 47 -4.03 19.82 0.62
C LEU A 47 -4.54 21.16 1.16
N ASN A 48 -5.19 21.96 0.32
CA ASN A 48 -5.71 23.28 0.71
C ASN A 48 -6.65 23.19 1.92
N GLY A 49 -6.39 24.06 2.91
CA GLY A 49 -7.17 24.10 4.15
C GLY A 49 -6.86 22.94 5.11
N VAL A 50 -5.71 22.29 4.97
CA VAL A 50 -5.25 21.27 5.93
C VAL A 50 -5.36 21.82 7.35
N ASN A 51 -6.05 21.09 8.22
CA ASN A 51 -6.40 21.55 9.57
C ASN A 51 -6.03 20.55 10.67
N ASN A 52 -5.69 19.31 10.32
CA ASN A 52 -5.29 18.31 11.28
C ASN A 52 -4.32 17.30 10.64
N VAL A 53 -3.54 16.65 11.48
CA VAL A 53 -2.66 15.53 11.12
C VAL A 53 -3.04 14.35 12.00
N TYR A 54 -3.30 13.23 11.38
CA TYR A 54 -3.52 11.97 12.05
C TYR A 54 -2.23 11.15 12.00
N LEU A 55 -1.74 10.73 13.16
CA LEU A 55 -0.63 9.79 13.28
C LEU A 55 -1.09 8.59 14.12
N SER A 56 -0.95 7.37 13.57
CA SER A 56 -1.44 6.16 14.24
C SER A 56 -0.64 5.84 15.49
N GLY A 57 -1.31 5.24 16.49
CA GLY A 57 -0.70 4.83 17.77
C GLY A 57 -0.46 5.97 18.77
N PRO A 58 -0.18 5.63 20.03
CA PRO A 58 0.02 6.61 21.10
C PRO A 58 1.45 7.16 21.13
N GLY A 59 1.63 8.26 21.90
CA GLY A 59 2.95 8.81 22.25
C GLY A 59 3.54 9.77 21.21
N VAL A 60 2.73 10.28 20.28
CA VAL A 60 3.19 11.30 19.32
C VAL A 60 2.19 12.45 19.26
N ARG A 61 2.70 13.67 19.35
CA ARG A 61 1.94 14.90 19.17
C ARG A 61 2.40 15.60 17.90
N VAL A 62 1.45 16.17 17.18
CA VAL A 62 1.69 16.82 15.89
C VAL A 62 1.02 18.19 15.85
N ARG A 63 1.67 19.15 15.19
CA ARG A 63 1.15 20.51 14.99
C ARG A 63 1.51 20.99 13.60
N ILE A 64 0.51 21.48 12.85
CA ILE A 64 0.74 22.11 11.54
C ILE A 64 1.44 23.44 11.78
N VAL A 65 2.57 23.64 11.13
CA VAL A 65 3.36 24.87 11.18
C VAL A 65 2.98 25.77 10.01
N GLU A 66 2.94 25.22 8.80
CA GLU A 66 2.73 25.99 7.58
C GLU A 66 2.16 25.10 6.47
N TYR A 67 1.33 25.72 5.64
CA TYR A 67 0.88 25.16 4.36
C TYR A 67 1.33 26.08 3.22
N GLU A 68 2.01 25.53 2.23
CA GLU A 68 2.48 26.25 1.06
C GLU A 68 1.87 25.65 -0.21
N ARG A 69 1.25 26.51 -1.00
CA ARG A 69 0.73 26.15 -2.32
C ARG A 69 1.67 26.69 -3.39
N PRO A 70 2.03 25.91 -4.41
CA PRO A 70 2.83 26.39 -5.52
C PRO A 70 2.17 27.58 -6.22
N MET A 71 2.98 28.59 -6.50
CA MET A 71 2.55 29.76 -7.26
C MET A 71 2.15 29.36 -8.68
N THR A 72 1.04 29.90 -9.17
CA THR A 72 0.63 29.69 -10.56
C THR A 72 1.49 30.50 -11.54
N PRO A 73 1.61 30.11 -12.81
CA PRO A 73 2.32 30.91 -13.82
C PRO A 73 1.83 32.35 -13.94
N ALA A 74 0.51 32.59 -13.79
CA ALA A 74 -0.08 33.91 -13.80
C ALA A 74 0.43 34.77 -12.63
N GLN A 75 0.41 34.22 -11.40
CA GLN A 75 0.94 34.89 -10.21
C GLN A 75 2.45 35.19 -10.36
N ALA A 76 3.22 34.24 -10.91
CA ALA A 76 4.64 34.44 -11.15
C ALA A 76 4.90 35.57 -12.16
N ASN A 77 4.09 35.70 -13.21
CA ASN A 77 4.20 36.78 -14.17
C ASN A 77 3.88 38.12 -13.52
N THR A 78 2.79 38.25 -12.76
CA THR A 78 2.45 39.45 -12.01
C THR A 78 3.61 39.86 -11.07
N MET A 79 4.21 38.91 -10.37
CA MET A 79 5.36 39.17 -9.50
C MET A 79 6.61 39.61 -10.29
N ARG A 80 6.85 39.08 -11.47
CA ARG A 80 7.94 39.53 -12.36
C ARG A 80 7.75 40.98 -12.79
N GLU A 81 6.54 41.34 -13.16
CA GLU A 81 6.18 42.71 -13.51
C GLU A 81 6.41 43.66 -12.32
N GLN A 82 5.94 43.31 -11.12
CA GLN A 82 6.19 44.06 -9.88
C GLN A 82 7.69 44.22 -9.58
N ALA A 83 8.45 43.13 -9.72
CA ALA A 83 9.91 43.16 -9.54
C ALA A 83 10.59 44.08 -10.56
N GLN A 84 10.12 44.09 -11.82
CA GLN A 84 10.64 44.95 -12.85
C GLN A 84 10.35 46.43 -12.54
N GLU A 85 9.14 46.77 -12.09
CA GLU A 85 8.79 48.15 -11.69
C GLU A 85 9.63 48.63 -10.50
N LEU A 86 9.77 47.81 -9.45
CA LEU A 86 10.61 48.15 -8.30
C LEU A 86 12.09 48.34 -8.71
N ASN A 87 12.61 47.47 -9.59
CA ASN A 87 13.95 47.61 -10.11
C ASN A 87 14.12 48.91 -10.96
N LYS A 88 13.13 49.28 -11.78
CA LYS A 88 13.18 50.56 -12.52
C LYS A 88 13.21 51.75 -11.55
N LYS A 89 12.41 51.79 -10.49
CA LYS A 89 12.43 52.79 -9.45
C LYS A 89 13.78 52.87 -8.75
N ARG A 90 14.37 51.72 -8.41
CA ARG A 90 15.67 51.62 -7.78
C ARG A 90 16.80 52.17 -8.67
N LEU A 91 16.77 51.85 -9.97
CA LEU A 91 17.80 52.31 -10.92
C LEU A 91 17.68 53.80 -11.22
N ALA A 92 16.43 54.36 -11.19
CA ALA A 92 16.19 55.77 -11.42
C ALA A 92 16.68 56.67 -10.24
N ASN A 93 16.58 56.20 -9.01
CA ASN A 93 17.04 56.91 -7.83
C ASN A 93 17.54 55.95 -6.72
N PRO A 94 18.79 55.45 -6.84
CA PRO A 94 19.31 54.47 -5.89
C PRO A 94 19.44 54.99 -4.45
N ALA A 95 19.74 56.27 -4.27
CA ALA A 95 19.97 56.87 -2.95
C ALA A 95 18.69 57.16 -2.18
N ALA A 96 17.54 57.31 -2.87
CA ALA A 96 16.26 57.55 -2.27
C ALA A 96 15.30 56.34 -2.39
N PHE A 97 15.80 55.14 -2.68
CA PHE A 97 14.97 53.95 -2.79
C PHE A 97 14.50 53.48 -1.39
N PRO A 98 13.21 53.42 -1.11
CA PRO A 98 12.69 53.09 0.22
C PRO A 98 13.12 51.73 0.70
N ALA A 99 13.45 51.57 2.00
CA ALA A 99 13.76 50.29 2.61
C ALA A 99 12.66 49.25 2.47
N GLU A 100 11.41 49.65 2.57
CA GLU A 100 10.24 48.81 2.33
C GLU A 100 10.20 48.23 0.92
N ASP A 101 10.46 49.07 -0.10
CA ASP A 101 10.48 48.63 -1.50
C ASP A 101 11.66 47.66 -1.76
N MET A 102 12.80 47.84 -1.07
CA MET A 102 13.91 46.92 -1.12
C MET A 102 13.54 45.55 -0.51
N GLN A 103 12.92 45.58 0.66
CA GLN A 103 12.45 44.34 1.31
C GLN A 103 11.43 43.62 0.45
N LYS A 104 10.47 44.33 -0.11
CA LYS A 104 9.48 43.79 -1.04
C LYS A 104 10.09 43.19 -2.30
N LEU A 105 11.14 43.81 -2.85
CA LEU A 105 11.88 43.28 -3.98
C LEU A 105 12.60 42.00 -3.64
N LEU A 106 13.18 41.89 -2.44
CA LEU A 106 13.84 40.68 -1.96
C LEU A 106 12.83 39.55 -1.75
N GLU A 107 11.68 39.83 -1.14
CA GLU A 107 10.59 38.85 -0.96
C GLU A 107 10.06 38.34 -2.30
N ILE A 108 9.83 39.23 -3.28
CA ILE A 108 9.40 38.82 -4.62
C ILE A 108 10.45 37.96 -5.29
N ARG A 109 11.74 38.30 -5.18
CA ARG A 109 12.82 37.50 -5.75
C ARG A 109 12.89 36.10 -5.11
N ASP A 110 12.75 36.01 -3.80
CA ASP A 110 12.70 34.72 -3.09
C ASP A 110 11.53 33.87 -3.57
N LYS A 111 10.32 34.45 -3.63
CA LYS A 111 9.12 33.74 -4.13
C LYS A 111 9.28 33.30 -5.59
N LEU A 112 9.87 34.11 -6.45
CA LEU A 112 10.13 33.75 -7.84
C LEU A 112 11.21 32.65 -7.96
N ALA A 113 12.23 32.68 -7.09
CA ALA A 113 13.24 31.63 -7.04
C ALA A 113 12.60 30.29 -6.64
N LYS A 114 11.73 30.30 -5.62
CA LYS A 114 10.95 29.11 -5.22
C LYS A 114 10.03 28.61 -6.36
N PHE A 115 9.41 29.53 -7.13
CA PHE A 115 8.61 29.15 -8.29
C PHE A 115 9.41 28.42 -9.38
N VAL A 116 10.62 28.85 -9.65
CA VAL A 116 11.51 28.21 -10.62
C VAL A 116 11.99 26.84 -10.13
N ARG A 117 12.15 26.68 -8.80
CA ARG A 117 12.61 25.47 -8.13
C ARG A 117 11.48 24.51 -7.72
N ARG A 118 10.24 24.81 -8.11
CA ARG A 118 9.07 24.00 -7.72
C ARG A 118 9.23 22.52 -8.13
N PRO A 119 8.59 21.59 -7.39
CA PRO A 119 8.55 20.17 -7.74
C PRO A 119 8.15 19.95 -9.19
N MET A 120 8.82 19.04 -9.86
CA MET A 120 8.51 18.68 -11.26
C MET A 120 7.19 17.91 -11.37
N ASN A 121 6.77 17.25 -10.29
CA ASN A 121 5.51 16.50 -10.23
C ASN A 121 4.41 17.30 -9.52
N PRO A 122 3.33 17.70 -10.23
CA PRO A 122 2.21 18.42 -9.61
C PRO A 122 1.52 17.65 -8.48
N ALA A 123 1.59 16.31 -8.48
CA ALA A 123 0.96 15.47 -7.47
C ALA A 123 1.60 15.57 -6.06
N ILE A 124 2.80 16.19 -5.96
CA ILE A 124 3.52 16.39 -4.69
C ILE A 124 3.89 17.87 -4.45
N ALA A 125 3.29 18.76 -5.23
CA ALA A 125 3.73 20.16 -5.30
C ALA A 125 3.21 21.04 -4.15
N GLU A 126 2.09 20.70 -3.52
CA GLU A 126 1.61 21.37 -2.31
C GLU A 126 2.35 20.78 -1.10
N THR A 127 2.82 21.64 -0.19
CA THR A 127 3.59 21.17 0.97
C THR A 127 2.96 21.61 2.28
N VAL A 128 3.02 20.73 3.28
CA VAL A 128 2.61 20.99 4.65
C VAL A 128 3.79 20.73 5.58
N ARG A 129 4.19 21.75 6.33
CA ARG A 129 5.21 21.63 7.37
C ARG A 129 4.54 21.36 8.71
N ILE A 130 5.03 20.33 9.38
CA ILE A 130 4.46 19.76 10.60
C ILE A 130 5.56 19.67 11.65
N GLU A 131 5.30 20.15 12.86
CA GLU A 131 6.13 19.85 14.02
C GLU A 131 5.65 18.56 14.65
N VAL A 132 6.56 17.62 14.85
CA VAL A 132 6.31 16.31 15.45
C VAL A 132 7.09 16.20 16.75
N SER A 133 6.39 15.92 17.85
CA SER A 133 6.99 15.63 19.17
C SER A 133 6.71 14.18 19.53
N VAL A 134 7.78 13.39 19.69
CA VAL A 134 7.72 11.97 20.04
C VAL A 134 8.04 11.81 21.51
N ASP A 135 7.14 11.23 22.28
CA ASP A 135 7.36 10.97 23.70
C ASP A 135 8.50 9.95 23.90
N ALA A 136 9.25 10.06 24.99
CA ALA A 136 10.32 9.12 25.32
C ALA A 136 9.83 7.68 25.53
N SER A 137 8.54 7.51 25.85
CA SER A 137 7.88 6.22 26.05
C SER A 137 7.12 5.71 24.82
N ALA A 138 7.11 6.46 23.71
CA ALA A 138 6.44 6.03 22.47
C ALA A 138 7.08 4.74 21.97
N ALA A 139 6.28 3.71 21.71
CA ALA A 139 6.82 2.44 21.24
C ALA A 139 7.53 2.60 19.88
N PRO A 140 8.77 2.13 19.71
CA PRO A 140 9.44 2.11 18.42
C PRO A 140 8.66 1.30 17.37
N GLY A 141 8.84 1.64 16.10
CA GLY A 141 8.21 0.95 15.00
C GLY A 141 7.49 1.89 14.03
N GLU A 142 6.75 1.30 13.12
CA GLU A 142 6.02 2.03 12.08
C GLU A 142 4.70 2.60 12.58
N ARG A 143 4.37 3.75 12.01
CA ARG A 143 3.11 4.49 12.18
C ARG A 143 2.60 4.90 10.79
N GLU A 144 1.32 5.25 10.72
CA GLU A 144 0.73 5.87 9.54
C GLU A 144 0.44 7.34 9.81
N LEU A 145 0.94 8.20 8.93
CA LEU A 145 0.66 9.62 8.91
C LEU A 145 -0.35 9.94 7.81
N ARG A 146 -1.39 10.69 8.13
CA ARG A 146 -2.39 11.19 7.18
C ARG A 146 -2.67 12.67 7.45
N LEU A 147 -2.88 13.44 6.40
CA LEU A 147 -3.30 14.83 6.50
C LEU A 147 -4.82 14.92 6.38
N ALA A 148 -5.43 15.79 7.18
CA ALA A 148 -6.85 16.04 7.14
C ALA A 148 -7.14 17.46 6.60
N THR A 149 -8.01 17.53 5.60
CA THR A 149 -8.49 18.78 4.96
C THR A 149 -10.00 18.88 5.06
N PRO A 150 -10.63 20.01 4.73
CA PRO A 150 -12.09 20.11 4.63
C PRO A 150 -12.71 19.17 3.59
N ASN A 151 -11.90 18.67 2.64
CA ASN A 151 -12.36 17.78 1.56
C ASN A 151 -12.11 16.30 1.84
N GLY A 152 -11.43 15.95 2.92
CA GLY A 152 -11.14 14.57 3.29
C GLY A 152 -9.79 14.42 3.97
N MET A 153 -9.40 13.17 4.15
CA MET A 153 -8.10 12.75 4.68
C MET A 153 -7.31 12.07 3.56
N THR A 154 -5.99 12.24 3.57
CA THR A 154 -5.11 11.63 2.57
C THR A 154 -5.00 10.12 2.77
N ASN A 155 -4.42 9.44 1.77
CA ASN A 155 -3.83 8.11 1.91
C ASN A 155 -2.82 8.08 3.07
N PRO A 156 -2.48 6.88 3.59
CA PRO A 156 -1.44 6.74 4.60
C PRO A 156 -0.04 6.98 4.01
N LEU A 157 0.86 7.48 4.86
CA LEU A 157 2.30 7.50 4.63
C LEU A 157 2.99 6.80 5.80
N VAL A 158 4.05 6.05 5.53
CA VAL A 158 4.84 5.38 6.57
C VAL A 158 5.65 6.40 7.34
N PHE A 159 5.59 6.32 8.68
CA PHE A 159 6.36 7.14 9.60
C PHE A 159 7.00 6.25 10.66
N GLN A 160 8.32 6.30 10.82
CA GLN A 160 9.06 5.39 11.69
C GLN A 160 9.53 6.07 12.96
N ILE A 161 9.26 5.45 14.13
CA ILE A 161 9.81 5.87 15.41
C ILE A 161 11.00 4.99 15.75
N GLY A 162 12.18 5.59 15.93
CA GLY A 162 13.42 4.90 16.27
C GLY A 162 13.95 5.27 17.64
N THR A 163 15.05 4.61 18.05
CA THR A 163 15.78 4.87 19.31
C THR A 163 17.18 5.44 19.09
N LEU A 164 17.72 5.26 17.88
CA LEU A 164 19.07 5.72 17.52
C LEU A 164 19.11 7.24 17.36
N PRO A 165 20.29 7.85 17.52
CA PRO A 165 20.52 9.24 17.11
C PRO A 165 20.20 9.43 15.63
N GLU A 166 19.63 10.58 15.27
CA GLU A 166 19.28 10.88 13.88
C GLU A 166 20.01 12.08 13.35
N TRP A 167 20.39 12.00 12.09
CA TRP A 167 20.88 13.11 11.31
C TRP A 167 19.95 13.31 10.10
N THR A 168 19.51 14.54 9.87
CA THR A 168 18.59 14.87 8.79
C THR A 168 19.20 15.93 7.89
N ARG A 169 19.28 15.63 6.58
CA ARG A 169 19.69 16.59 5.57
C ARG A 169 18.62 17.66 5.41
N LYS A 170 19.01 18.94 5.40
CA LYS A 170 18.05 20.01 5.13
C LYS A 170 17.54 19.92 3.70
N ALA A 171 16.23 19.96 3.51
CA ALA A 171 15.60 19.84 2.19
C ALA A 171 16.09 20.91 1.18
N ALA A 172 16.41 22.13 1.64
CA ALA A 172 16.97 23.19 0.82
C ALA A 172 18.36 22.86 0.27
N GLU A 173 19.19 22.11 1.00
CA GLU A 173 20.52 21.68 0.56
C GLU A 173 20.44 20.63 -0.54
N ALA A 174 19.38 19.85 -0.59
CA ALA A 174 19.09 18.93 -1.70
C ALA A 174 18.75 19.67 -3.00
N MET A 175 18.20 20.89 -2.92
CA MET A 175 17.85 21.71 -4.09
C MET A 175 19.02 22.52 -4.65
N ASP A 176 20.11 22.71 -3.89
CA ASP A 176 21.31 23.40 -4.32
C ASP A 176 22.33 22.48 -5.01
N ALA A 177 21.99 21.21 -5.23
CA ALA A 177 22.83 20.29 -5.99
C ALA A 177 23.06 20.83 -7.42
N PRO A 178 24.31 20.87 -7.90
CA PRO A 178 24.60 21.36 -9.24
C PRO A 178 23.97 20.44 -10.28
N GLY A 179 23.00 20.94 -11.05
CA GLY A 179 22.30 20.19 -12.09
C GLY A 179 20.82 20.58 -12.27
N VAL A 180 20.24 21.40 -11.39
CA VAL A 180 18.87 21.88 -11.57
C VAL A 180 18.84 22.85 -12.76
N ALA A 181 18.11 22.45 -13.80
CA ALA A 181 18.05 23.07 -15.11
C ALA A 181 17.88 24.59 -15.08
N ARG A 182 18.84 25.30 -15.63
CA ARG A 182 18.64 26.64 -16.18
C ARG A 182 17.68 26.59 -17.37
N PRO A 183 16.93 27.67 -17.68
CA PRO A 183 15.93 27.66 -18.74
C PRO A 183 16.49 27.23 -20.10
N ALA A 184 15.64 26.65 -20.93
CA ALA A 184 15.82 25.91 -22.18
C ALA A 184 16.76 26.45 -23.28
N GLN A 185 17.65 27.37 -23.01
CA GLN A 185 18.59 27.94 -24.00
C GLN A 185 20.03 27.41 -23.95
N GLN A 186 20.33 26.46 -23.05
CA GLN A 186 21.64 25.78 -23.05
C GLN A 186 21.44 24.25 -23.07
N ARG A 187 21.22 23.72 -24.27
CA ARG A 187 21.20 22.30 -24.59
C ARG A 187 22.61 21.69 -24.72
N ASN A 188 23.46 21.87 -23.75
CA ASN A 188 24.65 21.04 -23.58
C ASN A 188 24.79 20.80 -22.09
N ILE A 189 23.89 20.00 -21.53
CA ILE A 189 23.99 19.55 -20.14
C ILE A 189 24.78 18.25 -20.15
N THR A 190 26.08 18.36 -19.97
CA THR A 190 26.82 17.31 -19.29
C THR A 190 26.21 17.22 -17.90
N PRO A 191 25.74 16.05 -17.41
CA PRO A 191 25.32 15.92 -16.03
C PRO A 191 26.40 16.48 -15.14
N SER A 192 26.08 17.48 -14.32
CA SER A 192 27.06 17.99 -13.36
C SER A 192 27.25 16.88 -12.32
N THR A 193 28.28 16.08 -12.51
CA THR A 193 28.80 15.13 -11.54
C THR A 193 29.58 15.83 -10.41
N ALA A 194 29.34 17.12 -10.18
CA ALA A 194 29.87 17.81 -9.01
C ALA A 194 29.13 17.23 -7.78
N ALA A 195 29.72 16.19 -7.25
CA ALA A 195 29.27 15.53 -6.05
C ALA A 195 29.22 16.53 -4.90
N ALA A 196 28.10 16.58 -4.18
CA ALA A 196 28.03 17.32 -2.91
C ALA A 196 29.17 16.85 -1.99
N ALA A 197 29.77 17.78 -1.25
CA ALA A 197 30.81 17.42 -0.28
C ALA A 197 30.27 16.42 0.73
N PRO A 198 31.07 15.42 1.12
CA PRO A 198 30.65 14.46 2.13
C PRO A 198 30.31 15.14 3.45
N VAL A 199 29.21 14.69 4.08
CA VAL A 199 28.81 15.16 5.40
C VAL A 199 29.36 14.22 6.47
N ASP A 200 29.94 14.78 7.53
CA ASP A 200 30.45 13.97 8.65
C ASP A 200 29.31 13.51 9.56
N VAL A 201 29.28 12.21 9.85
CA VAL A 201 28.31 11.58 10.78
C VAL A 201 29.03 10.73 11.82
N THR A 202 28.40 10.57 12.99
CA THR A 202 28.93 9.75 14.10
C THR A 202 28.05 8.51 14.25
N LEU A 203 28.70 7.34 14.23
CA LEU A 203 28.01 6.04 14.37
C LEU A 203 27.70 5.69 15.82
N PRO A 204 26.61 4.96 16.14
CA PRO A 204 25.54 4.59 15.21
C PRO A 204 24.57 5.75 14.96
N VAL A 205 23.96 5.78 13.79
CA VAL A 205 23.07 6.88 13.38
C VAL A 205 21.99 6.42 12.42
N VAL A 206 20.82 7.08 12.43
CA VAL A 206 19.85 7.06 11.36
C VAL A 206 20.02 8.31 10.50
N ILE A 207 20.21 8.14 9.22
CA ILE A 207 20.42 9.23 8.25
C ILE A 207 19.15 9.39 7.43
N ASN A 208 18.58 10.59 7.42
CA ASN A 208 17.43 10.95 6.59
C ASN A 208 17.86 11.84 5.42
N GLY A 209 17.41 11.51 4.21
CA GLY A 209 17.69 12.30 3.04
C GLY A 209 16.64 12.20 1.93
N GLN A 210 16.85 13.00 0.89
CA GLN A 210 16.04 13.03 -0.34
C GLN A 210 17.00 13.08 -1.53
N ILE A 211 16.79 12.21 -2.52
CA ILE A 211 17.60 12.18 -3.74
C ILE A 211 16.97 13.07 -4.81
N MET A 212 17.73 14.10 -5.21
CA MET A 212 17.35 14.98 -6.32
C MET A 212 17.99 14.49 -7.64
N PRO A 213 17.51 14.92 -8.81
CA PRO A 213 17.99 14.43 -10.10
C PRO A 213 19.52 14.56 -10.26
N GLY A 214 20.19 13.42 -10.54
CA GLY A 214 21.64 13.33 -10.68
C GLY A 214 22.43 13.42 -9.37
N ALA A 215 21.77 13.46 -8.22
CA ALA A 215 22.44 13.58 -6.93
C ALA A 215 22.99 12.25 -6.44
N ILE A 216 24.13 12.34 -5.75
CA ILE A 216 24.73 11.30 -4.92
C ILE A 216 24.95 11.90 -3.55
N ASP A 217 24.27 11.39 -2.54
CA ASP A 217 24.46 11.81 -1.16
C ASP A 217 25.61 11.02 -0.54
N ARG A 218 26.51 11.72 0.19
CA ARG A 218 27.73 11.16 0.76
C ARG A 218 27.81 11.44 2.25
N TYR A 219 28.08 10.37 3.02
CA TYR A 219 28.18 10.40 4.47
C TYR A 219 29.50 9.81 4.91
N ARG A 220 30.35 10.65 5.51
CA ARG A 220 31.69 10.31 5.95
C ARG A 220 31.71 10.01 7.44
N PHE A 221 32.37 8.94 7.82
CA PHE A 221 32.49 8.52 9.21
C PHE A 221 33.84 7.87 9.48
N ARG A 222 34.20 7.76 10.76
CA ARG A 222 35.38 7.02 11.20
C ARG A 222 34.95 5.62 11.61
N ALA A 223 35.76 4.63 11.25
CA ALA A 223 35.57 3.25 11.66
C ALA A 223 36.92 2.63 12.07
N THR A 224 36.88 1.63 12.94
CA THR A 224 38.04 0.92 13.45
C THR A 224 38.13 -0.48 12.86
N LYS A 225 39.34 -1.00 12.76
CA LYS A 225 39.60 -2.36 12.28
C LYS A 225 38.80 -3.40 13.05
N GLY A 226 38.16 -4.29 12.33
CA GLY A 226 37.32 -5.36 12.88
C GLY A 226 35.88 -4.93 13.20
N GLN A 227 35.53 -3.63 13.08
CA GLN A 227 34.16 -3.17 13.22
C GLN A 227 33.29 -3.75 12.09
N ARG A 228 32.15 -4.33 12.45
CA ARG A 228 31.22 -4.97 11.51
C ARG A 228 30.07 -4.01 11.18
N LEU A 229 30.27 -3.25 10.10
CA LEU A 229 29.37 -2.23 9.66
C LEU A 229 28.14 -2.81 8.98
N VAL A 230 26.96 -2.34 9.39
CA VAL A 230 25.68 -2.55 8.69
C VAL A 230 25.18 -1.19 8.23
N ALA A 231 24.80 -1.09 6.95
CA ALA A 231 24.06 0.03 6.39
C ALA A 231 22.75 -0.52 5.80
N ALA A 232 21.62 -0.29 6.46
CA ALA A 232 20.31 -0.73 6.02
C ALA A 232 19.48 0.49 5.61
N ALA A 233 19.15 0.60 4.34
CA ALA A 233 18.33 1.69 3.80
C ALA A 233 16.88 1.27 3.71
N ASN A 234 15.98 2.18 4.10
CA ASN A 234 14.56 2.12 3.82
C ASN A 234 14.25 3.23 2.82
N ALA A 235 13.76 2.88 1.66
CA ALA A 235 13.36 3.79 0.58
C ALA A 235 11.99 3.37 0.03
N ARG A 236 11.88 2.20 -0.61
CA ARG A 236 10.62 1.66 -1.10
C ARG A 236 9.62 1.36 0.03
N GLU A 237 10.12 0.90 1.17
CA GLU A 237 9.30 0.65 2.35
C GLU A 237 8.63 1.90 2.93
N LEU A 238 9.21 3.09 2.70
CA LEU A 238 8.64 4.35 3.19
C LEU A 238 7.42 4.81 2.37
N ILE A 239 7.28 4.33 1.14
CA ILE A 239 6.21 4.70 0.21
C ILE A 239 5.56 3.46 -0.42
N PRO A 240 5.04 2.50 0.39
CA PRO A 240 4.46 1.26 -0.13
C PRO A 240 3.20 1.49 -0.96
N TYR A 241 2.54 2.63 -0.76
CA TYR A 241 1.28 3.00 -1.42
C TYR A 241 1.49 3.86 -2.68
N ILE A 242 2.67 3.87 -3.26
CA ILE A 242 2.88 4.53 -4.55
C ILE A 242 2.56 3.55 -5.68
N SER A 243 1.73 3.99 -6.63
CA SER A 243 1.54 3.22 -7.85
C SER A 243 2.85 3.20 -8.63
N ASP A 244 3.22 2.04 -9.14
CA ASP A 244 4.40 1.86 -9.97
C ASP A 244 4.15 2.38 -11.39
N ALA A 245 4.16 3.71 -11.53
CA ALA A 245 4.27 4.32 -12.85
C ALA A 245 5.75 4.31 -13.26
N VAL A 246 6.09 3.73 -14.39
CA VAL A 246 7.47 3.73 -14.93
C VAL A 246 7.85 5.14 -15.40
N PRO A 247 8.92 5.73 -14.86
CA PRO A 247 9.79 5.36 -13.76
C PRO A 247 9.18 5.75 -12.41
N GLY A 248 8.79 4.78 -11.60
CA GLY A 248 7.95 5.02 -10.44
C GLY A 248 8.68 5.51 -9.21
N TRP A 249 9.18 4.57 -8.43
CA TRP A 249 9.74 4.78 -7.11
C TRP A 249 11.27 4.88 -7.12
N PHE A 250 11.83 5.35 -6.01
CA PHE A 250 13.27 5.43 -5.77
C PHE A 250 13.87 4.02 -5.62
N GLN A 251 14.74 3.63 -6.55
CA GLN A 251 15.53 2.41 -6.47
C GLN A 251 16.90 2.75 -5.90
N ALA A 252 17.03 2.64 -4.59
CA ALA A 252 18.23 3.01 -3.87
C ALA A 252 19.39 2.06 -4.17
N ALA A 253 20.60 2.63 -4.29
CA ALA A 253 21.87 1.91 -4.33
C ALA A 253 22.83 2.51 -3.30
N LEU A 254 23.50 1.64 -2.52
CA LEU A 254 24.51 1.99 -1.54
C LEU A 254 25.89 1.60 -2.06
N ALA A 255 26.87 2.50 -1.93
CA ALA A 255 28.28 2.20 -2.16
C ALA A 255 29.12 2.66 -0.97
N LEU A 256 30.00 1.79 -0.48
CA LEU A 256 30.95 2.11 0.57
C LEU A 256 32.33 2.35 -0.05
N ARG A 257 32.95 3.48 0.28
CA ARG A 257 34.31 3.84 -0.16
C ARG A 257 35.27 3.95 1.02
N ASP A 258 36.50 3.51 0.81
CA ASP A 258 37.59 3.72 1.75
C ASP A 258 38.20 5.14 1.67
N ALA A 259 39.20 5.41 2.50
CA ALA A 259 39.91 6.72 2.54
C ALA A 259 40.59 7.11 1.21
N SER A 260 40.91 6.15 0.35
CA SER A 260 41.48 6.38 -0.98
C SER A 260 40.39 6.69 -2.04
N GLY A 261 39.12 6.57 -1.70
CA GLY A 261 38.00 6.71 -2.61
C GLY A 261 37.67 5.43 -3.38
N LYS A 262 38.37 4.33 -3.10
CA LYS A 262 38.07 3.01 -3.72
C LYS A 262 36.75 2.46 -3.16
N GLU A 263 35.91 1.96 -4.04
CA GLU A 263 34.70 1.22 -3.65
C GLU A 263 35.08 -0.15 -3.04
N VAL A 264 34.62 -0.38 -1.83
CA VAL A 264 34.91 -1.59 -1.05
C VAL A 264 33.66 -2.38 -0.72
N GLY A 265 32.46 -1.83 -0.94
CA GLY A 265 31.19 -2.51 -0.80
C GLY A 265 30.12 -1.85 -1.64
N TYR A 266 29.15 -2.64 -2.13
CA TYR A 266 28.02 -2.18 -2.94
C TYR A 266 26.78 -3.03 -2.63
N ALA A 267 25.61 -2.39 -2.59
CA ALA A 267 24.29 -3.07 -2.51
C ALA A 267 23.24 -2.20 -3.18
N ASP A 268 22.37 -2.80 -4.00
CA ASP A 268 21.21 -2.17 -4.65
C ASP A 268 19.89 -2.87 -4.33
N HIS A 269 19.94 -3.92 -3.54
CA HIS A 269 18.81 -4.67 -3.00
C HIS A 269 19.28 -5.53 -1.82
N TYR A 270 18.34 -6.17 -1.14
CA TYR A 270 18.64 -7.21 -0.14
C TYR A 270 17.73 -8.41 -0.38
N SER A 271 18.32 -9.55 -0.73
CA SER A 271 17.58 -10.75 -1.15
C SER A 271 16.61 -10.41 -2.29
N PHE A 272 15.29 -10.42 -2.05
CA PHE A 272 14.24 -10.04 -2.99
C PHE A 272 13.52 -8.73 -2.59
N HIS A 273 14.05 -8.01 -1.61
CA HIS A 273 13.58 -6.68 -1.22
C HIS A 273 14.34 -5.62 -2.01
N PRO A 274 13.66 -4.62 -2.58
CA PRO A 274 14.31 -3.59 -3.37
C PRO A 274 15.16 -2.61 -2.56
N ASP A 275 14.98 -2.56 -1.24
CA ASP A 275 15.75 -1.68 -0.37
C ASP A 275 17.09 -2.33 0.01
N PRO A 276 18.23 -1.64 -0.20
CA PRO A 276 19.53 -2.24 -0.06
C PRO A 276 19.99 -2.35 1.40
N VAL A 277 20.67 -3.46 1.70
CA VAL A 277 21.39 -3.66 2.96
C VAL A 277 22.82 -4.06 2.64
N LEU A 278 23.80 -3.29 3.15
CA LEU A 278 25.21 -3.52 2.99
C LEU A 278 25.83 -3.92 4.32
N TYR A 279 26.55 -5.04 4.32
CA TYR A 279 27.42 -5.47 5.43
C TYR A 279 28.88 -5.40 5.00
N TYR A 280 29.74 -4.86 5.86
CA TYR A 280 31.16 -4.79 5.60
C TYR A 280 31.99 -4.84 6.88
N GLU A 281 32.96 -5.78 6.94
CA GLU A 281 33.94 -5.81 8.03
C GLU A 281 35.11 -4.89 7.72
N ILE A 282 35.35 -3.92 8.58
CA ILE A 282 36.35 -2.87 8.39
C ILE A 282 37.76 -3.45 8.52
N PRO A 283 38.59 -3.43 7.45
CA PRO A 283 39.91 -4.08 7.48
C PRO A 283 40.98 -3.24 8.16
N ALA A 284 40.82 -1.92 8.26
CA ALA A 284 41.80 -0.99 8.84
C ALA A 284 41.08 0.23 9.45
N ASP A 285 41.69 0.81 10.47
CA ASP A 285 41.25 2.08 11.03
C ASP A 285 41.32 3.17 9.94
N GLY A 286 40.24 3.97 9.85
CA GLY A 286 40.25 5.02 8.83
C GLY A 286 38.93 5.75 8.68
N GLN A 287 38.93 6.59 7.66
CA GLN A 287 37.77 7.30 7.19
C GLN A 287 37.11 6.52 6.07
N TYR A 288 35.78 6.33 6.15
CA TYR A 288 34.98 5.69 5.15
C TYR A 288 33.86 6.63 4.72
N THR A 289 33.37 6.46 3.51
CA THR A 289 32.24 7.25 2.97
C THR A 289 31.17 6.31 2.43
N LEU A 290 29.96 6.41 2.98
CA LEU A 290 28.78 5.78 2.42
C LEU A 290 28.15 6.72 1.40
N GLU A 291 27.90 6.22 0.20
CA GLU A 291 27.18 6.89 -0.87
C GLU A 291 25.80 6.26 -1.03
N ILE A 292 24.77 7.08 -1.31
CA ILE A 292 23.46 6.64 -1.75
C ILE A 292 23.02 7.44 -2.96
N HIS A 293 22.44 6.73 -3.94
CA HIS A 293 21.90 7.34 -5.16
C HIS A 293 20.76 6.45 -5.73
N ASP A 294 20.00 6.99 -6.67
CA ASP A 294 19.06 6.16 -7.47
C ASP A 294 19.85 5.35 -8.51
N SER A 295 19.47 4.10 -8.75
CA SER A 295 20.17 3.15 -9.64
C SER A 295 20.45 3.69 -11.05
N ILE A 296 19.62 4.60 -11.57
CA ILE A 296 19.77 5.29 -12.85
C ILE A 296 19.84 6.81 -12.71
N TYR A 297 20.19 7.31 -11.50
CA TYR A 297 20.38 8.72 -11.18
C TYR A 297 19.17 9.62 -11.40
N ARG A 298 17.98 9.09 -11.24
CA ARG A 298 16.76 9.89 -11.11
C ARG A 298 16.74 10.59 -9.75
N GLY A 299 15.76 11.43 -9.55
CA GLY A 299 15.53 12.08 -8.26
C GLY A 299 14.25 12.89 -8.31
N ARG A 300 13.66 13.06 -7.14
CA ARG A 300 12.44 13.80 -6.94
C ARG A 300 12.22 14.02 -5.45
N GLU A 301 11.36 14.92 -5.04
CA GLU A 301 11.10 15.23 -3.64
C GLU A 301 10.53 14.02 -2.85
N ASP A 302 9.86 13.11 -3.53
CA ASP A 302 9.35 11.85 -2.96
C ASP A 302 10.39 10.70 -2.96
N PHE A 303 11.62 10.94 -3.44
CA PHE A 303 12.73 10.01 -3.32
C PHE A 303 13.39 10.15 -1.94
N VAL A 304 12.61 9.84 -0.92
CA VAL A 304 13.02 9.89 0.49
C VAL A 304 13.67 8.58 0.93
N TYR A 305 14.61 8.68 1.86
CA TYR A 305 15.26 7.51 2.47
C TYR A 305 15.59 7.71 3.94
N ARG A 306 15.72 6.59 4.63
CA ARG A 306 16.26 6.47 5.99
C ARG A 306 17.30 5.36 5.99
N ILE A 307 18.54 5.65 6.42
CA ILE A 307 19.63 4.66 6.51
C ILE A 307 20.00 4.47 7.98
N GLN A 308 19.85 3.27 8.49
CA GLN A 308 20.46 2.86 9.76
C GLN A 308 21.91 2.49 9.46
N LEU A 309 22.88 3.17 10.09
CA LEU A 309 24.30 2.99 9.85
C LEU A 309 25.06 2.80 11.15
N GLY A 310 25.83 1.73 11.26
CA GLY A 310 26.65 1.43 12.43
C GLY A 310 26.92 -0.05 12.61
N GLU A 311 27.48 -0.43 13.76
CA GLU A 311 27.60 -1.82 14.20
C GLU A 311 26.27 -2.26 14.84
N LEU A 312 25.25 -2.42 14.00
CA LEU A 312 23.87 -2.68 14.38
C LEU A 312 23.51 -4.16 14.16
N PRO A 313 22.66 -4.75 15.00
CA PRO A 313 22.16 -6.09 14.80
C PRO A 313 21.25 -6.11 13.54
N PHE A 314 21.47 -7.14 12.70
CA PHE A 314 20.64 -7.40 11.53
C PHE A 314 20.41 -8.90 11.40
N VAL A 315 19.14 -9.34 11.39
CA VAL A 315 18.75 -10.72 11.22
C VAL A 315 18.64 -11.04 9.74
N THR A 316 19.44 -12.00 9.26
CA THR A 316 19.42 -12.44 7.86
C THR A 316 18.52 -13.63 7.63
N SER A 317 18.36 -14.50 8.63
CA SER A 317 17.45 -15.64 8.59
C SER A 317 17.08 -16.14 9.99
N ILE A 318 15.96 -16.86 10.07
CA ILE A 318 15.49 -17.51 11.29
C ILE A 318 15.17 -18.98 11.05
N PHE A 319 15.23 -19.80 12.10
CA PHE A 319 14.77 -21.18 12.08
C PHE A 319 14.23 -21.66 13.44
N PRO A 320 13.04 -22.27 13.50
CA PRO A 320 12.07 -22.41 12.40
C PRO A 320 11.47 -21.08 11.96
N LEU A 321 10.89 -21.05 10.76
CA LEU A 321 10.23 -19.85 10.21
C LEU A 321 8.88 -19.54 10.87
N GLY A 322 8.52 -20.25 11.93
CA GLY A 322 7.28 -20.08 12.65
C GLY A 322 7.08 -21.10 13.75
N GLY A 323 5.90 -21.09 14.37
CA GLY A 323 5.59 -21.94 15.50
C GLY A 323 4.10 -22.17 15.72
N LYS A 324 3.79 -23.07 16.67
CA LYS A 324 2.40 -23.36 17.03
C LYS A 324 1.84 -22.27 17.96
N ALA A 325 0.61 -21.83 17.69
CA ALA A 325 -0.09 -20.86 18.52
C ALA A 325 -0.15 -21.30 20.00
N GLY A 326 0.21 -20.38 20.90
CA GLY A 326 0.25 -20.61 22.34
C GLY A 326 1.42 -21.46 22.84
N ALA A 327 2.29 -21.98 21.96
CA ALA A 327 3.48 -22.71 22.35
C ALA A 327 4.71 -21.79 22.35
N ARG A 328 5.69 -22.12 23.20
CA ARG A 328 7.00 -21.45 23.19
C ARG A 328 7.90 -22.12 22.16
N THR A 329 8.30 -21.39 21.15
CA THR A 329 9.19 -21.86 20.07
C THR A 329 10.57 -21.24 20.26
N ALA A 330 11.61 -22.08 20.37
CA ALA A 330 12.99 -21.61 20.33
C ALA A 330 13.38 -21.37 18.87
N VAL A 331 13.68 -20.12 18.54
CA VAL A 331 14.04 -19.66 17.19
C VAL A 331 15.55 -19.41 17.16
N GLU A 332 16.27 -20.11 16.28
CA GLU A 332 17.66 -19.82 15.93
C GLU A 332 17.69 -18.57 15.05
N LEU A 333 18.57 -17.64 15.35
CA LEU A 333 18.77 -16.43 14.58
C LEU A 333 20.14 -16.46 13.92
N ARG A 334 20.20 -16.10 12.64
CA ARG A 334 21.42 -15.82 11.90
C ARG A 334 21.45 -14.39 11.46
N GLY A 335 22.65 -13.84 11.35
CA GLY A 335 22.79 -12.44 10.96
C GLY A 335 24.06 -11.80 11.47
N TRP A 336 24.10 -10.48 11.37
CA TRP A 336 25.27 -9.67 11.75
C TRP A 336 25.02 -8.99 13.08
N ASN A 337 26.07 -8.90 13.90
CA ASN A 337 26.06 -8.17 15.18
C ASN A 337 24.95 -8.58 16.15
N LEU A 338 24.46 -9.81 16.07
CA LEU A 338 23.36 -10.29 16.90
C LEU A 338 23.82 -10.41 18.38
N PRO A 339 23.07 -9.85 19.36
CA PRO A 339 23.38 -9.99 20.77
C PRO A 339 23.13 -11.41 21.28
N SER A 340 22.26 -12.18 20.59
CA SER A 340 21.97 -13.58 20.88
C SER A 340 21.67 -14.32 19.58
N PRO A 341 22.19 -15.56 19.41
CA PRO A 341 21.83 -16.39 18.26
C PRO A 341 20.46 -17.10 18.44
N ARG A 342 19.75 -16.84 19.52
CA ARG A 342 18.47 -17.50 19.83
C ARG A 342 17.48 -16.51 20.44
N LEU A 343 16.22 -16.71 20.07
CA LEU A 343 15.06 -16.02 20.61
C LEU A 343 14.00 -17.05 21.00
N VAL A 344 13.15 -16.78 21.97
CA VAL A 344 12.01 -17.63 22.30
C VAL A 344 10.74 -16.84 22.02
N GLU A 345 10.00 -17.31 21.02
CA GLU A 345 8.74 -16.69 20.61
C GLU A 345 7.53 -17.51 21.06
N SER A 346 6.43 -16.83 21.27
CA SER A 346 5.14 -17.43 21.59
C SER A 346 4.09 -16.78 20.71
N GLY A 347 3.83 -17.35 19.53
CA GLY A 347 2.82 -16.87 18.63
C GLY A 347 1.44 -16.85 19.30
N LYS A 348 0.72 -15.73 19.18
CA LYS A 348 -0.55 -15.52 19.89
C LYS A 348 -1.72 -16.18 19.18
N ALA A 349 -1.84 -15.95 17.89
CA ALA A 349 -2.94 -16.42 17.06
C ALA A 349 -2.41 -16.88 15.68
N LYS A 350 -3.17 -17.73 14.99
CA LYS A 350 -2.87 -18.12 13.61
C LYS A 350 -2.71 -16.89 12.72
N GLY A 351 -1.62 -16.80 12.00
CA GLY A 351 -1.30 -15.70 11.08
C GLY A 351 0.19 -15.40 11.02
N LEU A 352 0.51 -14.27 10.40
CA LEU A 352 1.87 -13.77 10.28
C LEU A 352 2.14 -12.76 11.40
N GLU A 353 3.18 -12.98 12.17
CA GLU A 353 3.71 -12.04 13.15
C GLU A 353 5.08 -11.53 12.69
N LEU A 354 5.45 -10.31 13.07
CA LEU A 354 6.77 -9.74 12.83
C LEU A 354 7.55 -9.75 14.15
N ILE A 355 8.66 -10.46 14.18
CA ILE A 355 9.56 -10.54 15.34
C ILE A 355 10.83 -9.73 15.10
N SER A 356 11.43 -9.19 16.15
CA SER A 356 12.67 -8.43 16.07
C SER A 356 13.45 -8.46 17.37
N LEU A 357 14.76 -8.27 17.28
CA LEU A 357 15.60 -7.89 18.39
C LEU A 357 15.61 -6.36 18.54
N SER A 358 16.07 -5.86 19.69
CA SER A 358 16.22 -4.41 19.87
C SER A 358 17.14 -3.80 18.80
N ASN A 359 16.67 -2.77 18.13
CA ASN A 359 17.37 -2.07 17.04
C ASN A 359 17.76 -2.94 15.83
N SER A 360 17.12 -4.10 15.64
CA SER A 360 17.26 -4.89 14.41
C SER A 360 16.10 -4.66 13.45
N ASN A 361 16.25 -5.20 12.24
CA ASN A 361 15.14 -5.37 11.32
C ASN A 361 14.07 -6.29 11.92
N ARG A 362 12.86 -6.24 11.37
CA ARG A 362 11.77 -7.16 11.67
C ARG A 362 11.77 -8.29 10.65
N VAL A 363 11.52 -9.51 11.11
CA VAL A 363 11.44 -10.71 10.26
C VAL A 363 10.11 -11.42 10.45
N PRO A 364 9.53 -12.00 9.39
CA PRO A 364 8.26 -12.69 9.46
C PRO A 364 8.37 -14.01 10.23
N PHE A 365 7.35 -14.30 11.06
CA PHE A 365 7.20 -15.51 11.84
C PHE A 365 5.78 -16.03 11.69
N ALA A 366 5.62 -17.22 11.07
CA ALA A 366 4.31 -17.79 10.79
C ALA A 366 3.78 -18.61 11.98
N VAL A 367 2.59 -18.24 12.47
CA VAL A 367 1.92 -18.95 13.56
C VAL A 367 0.78 -19.80 13.01
N ASP A 368 0.73 -21.08 13.40
CA ASP A 368 -0.35 -22.00 13.02
C ASP A 368 -0.85 -22.81 14.23
N THR A 369 -1.99 -23.47 14.08
CA THR A 369 -2.61 -24.31 15.11
C THR A 369 -2.31 -25.81 14.95
N LEU A 370 -1.80 -26.21 13.79
CA LEU A 370 -1.48 -27.61 13.49
C LEU A 370 -0.33 -28.16 14.35
N PRO A 371 -0.24 -29.50 14.51
CA PRO A 371 0.94 -30.13 15.06
C PRO A 371 2.18 -29.83 14.22
N GLU A 372 3.32 -29.65 14.86
CA GLU A 372 4.59 -29.39 14.20
C GLU A 372 5.56 -30.55 14.36
N ALA A 373 6.40 -30.75 13.38
CA ALA A 373 7.51 -31.71 13.39
C ALA A 373 8.78 -31.04 12.83
N ALA A 374 9.93 -31.42 13.35
CA ALA A 374 11.19 -31.07 12.72
C ALA A 374 11.47 -32.08 11.61
N GLU A 375 12.09 -31.61 10.56
CA GLU A 375 12.74 -32.46 9.60
C GLU A 375 13.84 -33.31 10.25
N LYS A 376 14.13 -34.46 9.65
CA LYS A 376 15.16 -35.42 10.13
C LYS A 376 15.97 -35.96 8.96
N GLU A 377 17.21 -35.59 8.94
CA GLU A 377 18.20 -36.09 7.99
C GLU A 377 18.82 -37.44 8.39
N PRO A 378 19.28 -38.28 7.45
CA PRO A 378 19.14 -38.11 5.99
C PRO A 378 17.74 -38.52 5.50
N ASN A 379 17.15 -37.77 4.57
CA ASN A 379 15.82 -38.04 4.01
C ASN A 379 15.75 -37.87 2.48
N ASP A 380 16.90 -37.87 1.77
CA ASP A 380 17.05 -37.56 0.33
C ASP A 380 16.37 -38.57 -0.63
N ARG A 381 15.91 -39.72 -0.14
CA ARG A 381 15.42 -40.84 -0.98
C ARG A 381 14.21 -41.55 -0.37
N PRO A 382 13.36 -42.22 -1.19
CA PRO A 382 12.22 -42.97 -0.69
C PRO A 382 12.52 -43.98 0.40
N GLN A 383 13.72 -44.57 0.40
CA GLN A 383 14.14 -45.61 1.37
C GLN A 383 14.33 -45.03 2.77
N ASN A 384 14.78 -43.78 2.87
CA ASN A 384 14.99 -43.05 4.12
C ASN A 384 14.00 -41.89 4.32
N ALA A 385 12.94 -41.87 3.50
CA ALA A 385 11.90 -40.84 3.60
C ALA A 385 11.29 -40.75 4.99
N GLN A 386 11.23 -39.53 5.55
CA GLN A 386 10.62 -39.30 6.86
C GLN A 386 9.11 -39.57 6.81
N LYS A 387 8.65 -40.45 7.72
CA LYS A 387 7.20 -40.74 7.82
C LYS A 387 6.45 -39.61 8.54
N LEU A 388 5.41 -39.07 7.89
CA LEU A 388 4.55 -38.04 8.44
C LEU A 388 3.26 -38.64 9.02
N LYS A 389 2.84 -38.10 10.15
CA LYS A 389 1.50 -38.31 10.73
C LYS A 389 0.65 -37.07 10.45
N LEU A 390 -0.27 -37.16 9.51
CA LEU A 390 -1.11 -36.05 9.08
C LEU A 390 -2.24 -35.72 10.08
N PRO A 391 -2.69 -34.45 10.22
CA PRO A 391 -2.07 -33.26 9.62
C PRO A 391 -0.80 -32.82 10.36
N VAL A 392 0.13 -32.17 9.67
CA VAL A 392 1.39 -31.72 10.27
C VAL A 392 1.98 -30.53 9.49
N ILE A 393 2.73 -29.69 10.18
CA ILE A 393 3.69 -28.74 9.59
C ILE A 393 5.08 -29.25 9.88
N VAL A 394 5.87 -29.48 8.84
CA VAL A 394 7.28 -29.82 8.95
C VAL A 394 8.11 -28.55 8.82
N ASN A 395 8.97 -28.29 9.80
CA ASN A 395 9.98 -27.24 9.73
C ASN A 395 11.29 -27.89 9.30
N GLY A 396 11.82 -27.50 8.16
CA GLY A 396 13.03 -28.06 7.57
C GLY A 396 13.88 -27.04 6.83
N ARG A 397 14.99 -27.52 6.25
CA ARG A 397 15.90 -26.74 5.41
C ARG A 397 16.36 -27.61 4.24
N ILE A 398 16.53 -26.99 3.08
CA ILE A 398 17.34 -27.55 2.00
C ILE A 398 18.79 -27.27 2.37
N ASP A 399 19.46 -28.22 3.06
CA ASP A 399 20.71 -27.99 3.80
C ASP A 399 21.91 -27.69 2.90
N ARG A 400 21.93 -28.16 1.65
CA ARG A 400 23.04 -28.02 0.69
C ARG A 400 22.54 -27.92 -0.75
N PRO A 401 23.35 -27.40 -1.67
CA PRO A 401 23.02 -27.42 -3.10
C PRO A 401 22.73 -28.81 -3.63
N GLY A 402 21.59 -28.97 -4.32
CA GLY A 402 21.11 -30.24 -4.86
C GLY A 402 20.45 -31.18 -3.85
N ASP A 403 20.22 -30.71 -2.64
CA ASP A 403 19.47 -31.41 -1.61
C ASP A 403 18.00 -31.56 -1.96
N GLN A 404 17.39 -32.64 -1.50
CA GLN A 404 15.98 -32.93 -1.74
C GLN A 404 15.39 -33.68 -0.56
N ASP A 405 14.44 -33.10 0.11
CA ASP A 405 13.76 -33.73 1.24
C ASP A 405 12.62 -34.63 0.78
N VAL A 406 12.62 -35.86 1.21
CA VAL A 406 11.59 -36.84 0.88
C VAL A 406 10.79 -37.21 2.13
N PHE A 407 9.49 -36.95 2.05
CA PHE A 407 8.53 -37.34 3.07
C PHE A 407 7.62 -38.44 2.55
N ARG A 408 7.11 -39.27 3.46
CA ARG A 408 6.10 -40.28 3.11
C ARG A 408 4.91 -40.23 4.05
N PHE A 409 3.74 -40.49 3.51
CA PHE A 409 2.50 -40.60 4.29
C PHE A 409 1.59 -41.68 3.69
N ASP A 410 0.68 -42.19 4.51
CA ASP A 410 -0.31 -43.16 4.06
C ASP A 410 -1.65 -42.47 3.80
N GLY A 411 -2.31 -42.76 2.68
CA GLY A 411 -3.59 -42.19 2.28
C GLY A 411 -4.58 -43.22 1.76
N LYS A 412 -5.85 -42.85 1.67
CA LYS A 412 -6.94 -43.66 1.12
C LYS A 412 -7.41 -43.09 -0.21
N ALA A 413 -8.01 -43.92 -1.05
CA ALA A 413 -8.70 -43.45 -2.26
C ALA A 413 -9.73 -42.41 -1.91
N GLY A 414 -9.68 -41.26 -2.61
CA GLY A 414 -10.60 -40.16 -2.41
C GLY A 414 -10.23 -39.17 -1.30
N ASP A 415 -9.19 -39.44 -0.49
CA ASP A 415 -8.68 -38.42 0.44
C ASP A 415 -8.13 -37.21 -0.34
N GLU A 416 -8.56 -36.00 0.04
CA GLU A 416 -8.02 -34.77 -0.49
C GLU A 416 -6.83 -34.34 0.38
N ILE A 417 -5.69 -34.09 -0.27
CA ILE A 417 -4.43 -33.71 0.39
C ILE A 417 -3.97 -32.37 -0.16
N VAL A 418 -3.62 -31.47 0.76
CA VAL A 418 -2.83 -30.26 0.52
C VAL A 418 -1.41 -30.53 0.99
N ALA A 419 -0.44 -30.25 0.13
CA ALA A 419 0.96 -30.05 0.50
C ALA A 419 1.32 -28.62 0.07
N GLU A 420 1.74 -27.78 1.02
CA GLU A 420 2.01 -26.35 0.78
C GLU A 420 3.29 -25.94 1.49
N VAL A 421 4.19 -25.33 0.76
CA VAL A 421 5.41 -24.71 1.29
C VAL A 421 5.09 -23.24 1.61
N THR A 422 5.63 -22.78 2.73
CA THR A 422 5.75 -21.38 3.07
C THR A 422 7.22 -21.10 3.38
N ALA A 423 7.90 -20.43 2.49
CA ALA A 423 9.33 -20.15 2.54
C ALA A 423 9.61 -18.72 2.06
N ARG A 424 9.41 -18.42 0.77
CA ARG A 424 9.63 -17.10 0.19
C ARG A 424 8.76 -16.03 0.84
N ARG A 425 7.53 -16.34 1.18
CA ARG A 425 6.63 -15.45 1.93
C ARG A 425 7.10 -15.17 3.37
N LEU A 426 8.13 -15.90 3.85
CA LEU A 426 8.76 -15.74 5.16
C LEU A 426 10.26 -15.38 5.03
N ASP A 427 10.62 -14.70 3.95
CA ASP A 427 11.98 -14.20 3.65
C ASP A 427 13.06 -15.28 3.47
N SER A 428 12.67 -16.54 3.30
CA SER A 428 13.61 -17.61 2.92
C SER A 428 14.01 -17.47 1.44
N PRO A 429 15.28 -17.68 1.08
CA PRO A 429 15.71 -17.65 -0.32
C PRO A 429 15.23 -18.85 -1.14
N LEU A 430 14.62 -19.84 -0.52
CA LEU A 430 14.13 -21.03 -1.19
C LEU A 430 13.09 -20.70 -2.28
N ASP A 431 13.33 -21.20 -3.47
CA ASP A 431 12.42 -21.25 -4.62
C ASP A 431 11.93 -22.70 -4.75
N SER A 432 10.82 -23.00 -4.05
CA SER A 432 10.47 -24.39 -3.77
C SER A 432 9.83 -25.11 -4.95
N ILE A 433 10.11 -26.39 -5.09
CA ILE A 433 9.40 -27.32 -5.97
C ILE A 433 8.88 -28.51 -5.17
N LEU A 434 7.59 -28.79 -5.28
CA LEU A 434 6.92 -29.96 -4.72
C LEU A 434 6.59 -30.96 -5.81
N ARG A 435 6.88 -32.23 -5.56
CA ARG A 435 6.50 -33.36 -6.42
C ARG A 435 5.89 -34.46 -5.58
N LEU A 436 4.68 -34.90 -5.93
CA LEU A 436 3.98 -36.01 -5.26
C LEU A 436 3.97 -37.26 -6.15
N THR A 437 4.36 -38.39 -5.61
CA THR A 437 4.34 -39.70 -6.31
C THR A 437 3.59 -40.76 -5.53
N ASP A 438 3.16 -41.81 -6.22
CA ASP A 438 2.73 -43.07 -5.57
C ASP A 438 3.92 -43.93 -5.13
N ALA A 439 3.62 -45.05 -4.50
CA ALA A 439 4.62 -45.99 -4.03
C ALA A 439 5.47 -46.65 -5.16
N LYS A 440 5.06 -46.57 -6.41
CA LYS A 440 5.76 -47.06 -7.59
C LYS A 440 6.61 -46.01 -8.26
N GLY A 441 6.63 -44.78 -7.71
CA GLY A 441 7.33 -43.63 -8.29
C GLY A 441 6.59 -42.94 -9.43
N LYS A 442 5.31 -43.31 -9.69
CA LYS A 442 4.49 -42.58 -10.67
C LYS A 442 4.16 -41.21 -10.13
N GLU A 443 4.50 -40.18 -10.89
CA GLU A 443 4.16 -38.79 -10.58
C GLU A 443 2.65 -38.56 -10.66
N LEU A 444 2.09 -37.92 -9.65
CA LEU A 444 0.69 -37.59 -9.52
C LEU A 444 0.46 -36.07 -9.65
N ALA A 445 1.38 -35.27 -9.15
CA ALA A 445 1.35 -33.83 -9.24
C ALA A 445 2.74 -33.23 -9.03
N VAL A 446 2.99 -32.10 -9.66
CA VAL A 446 4.16 -31.24 -9.45
C VAL A 446 3.71 -29.79 -9.45
N ASN A 447 4.34 -28.97 -8.62
CA ASN A 447 4.12 -27.52 -8.59
C ASN A 447 5.35 -26.81 -8.03
N ASP A 448 5.72 -25.70 -8.63
CA ASP A 448 6.83 -24.85 -8.21
C ASP A 448 6.37 -23.45 -7.79
N ASP A 449 5.27 -22.94 -8.35
CA ASP A 449 4.74 -21.60 -8.04
C ASP A 449 3.24 -21.66 -7.71
N THR A 450 2.83 -20.90 -6.70
CA THR A 450 1.41 -20.70 -6.40
C THR A 450 1.15 -19.24 -6.09
N GLU A 451 0.27 -18.60 -6.86
CA GLU A 451 -0.15 -17.23 -6.62
C GLU A 451 -0.84 -17.10 -5.26
N ASP A 452 -0.33 -16.21 -4.41
CA ASP A 452 -0.96 -15.83 -3.15
C ASP A 452 -1.43 -14.36 -3.20
N LYS A 453 -2.70 -14.15 -3.43
CA LYS A 453 -3.32 -12.82 -3.51
C LYS A 453 -3.24 -12.01 -2.21
N SER A 454 -2.85 -12.63 -1.08
CA SER A 454 -2.61 -11.92 0.17
C SER A 454 -1.21 -11.31 0.27
N ALA A 455 -0.31 -11.68 -0.62
CA ALA A 455 1.09 -11.25 -0.62
C ALA A 455 1.26 -9.86 -1.23
N ALA A 456 0.70 -8.85 -0.61
CA ALA A 456 0.82 -7.41 -0.87
C ALA A 456 1.58 -7.03 -2.18
N LEU A 457 2.74 -6.39 -2.09
CA LEU A 457 3.55 -5.97 -3.25
C LEU A 457 4.42 -7.09 -3.85
N LEU A 458 4.31 -8.32 -3.37
CA LEU A 458 5.05 -9.44 -3.91
C LEU A 458 4.49 -9.86 -5.28
N THR A 459 5.32 -9.79 -6.31
CA THR A 459 4.96 -10.18 -7.69
C THR A 459 5.51 -11.55 -8.10
N HIS A 460 6.36 -12.12 -7.26
CA HIS A 460 7.03 -13.40 -7.52
C HIS A 460 6.57 -14.43 -6.49
N HIS A 461 5.93 -15.49 -6.95
CA HIS A 461 5.27 -16.51 -6.14
C HIS A 461 6.10 -17.81 -6.19
N ALA A 462 7.15 -17.90 -5.39
CA ALA A 462 8.09 -19.02 -5.40
C ALA A 462 7.78 -20.11 -4.35
N ASP A 463 6.62 -20.04 -3.70
CA ASP A 463 6.17 -21.07 -2.77
C ASP A 463 5.24 -22.05 -3.49
N SER A 464 5.57 -23.33 -3.45
CA SER A 464 4.84 -24.38 -4.16
C SER A 464 3.67 -24.95 -3.35
N ARG A 465 2.57 -25.32 -4.05
CA ARG A 465 1.38 -25.90 -3.44
C ARG A 465 0.72 -26.95 -4.33
N ILE A 466 0.47 -28.13 -3.78
CA ILE A 466 -0.29 -29.22 -4.40
C ILE A 466 -1.61 -29.40 -3.65
N LEU A 467 -2.73 -29.43 -4.37
CA LEU A 467 -4.03 -29.90 -3.90
C LEU A 467 -4.47 -31.04 -4.81
N LEU A 468 -4.57 -32.23 -4.26
CA LEU A 468 -4.88 -33.43 -5.04
C LEU A 468 -5.80 -34.37 -4.29
N LYS A 469 -6.73 -35.02 -5.02
CA LYS A 469 -7.51 -36.16 -4.54
C LYS A 469 -6.77 -37.45 -4.84
N LEU A 470 -6.42 -38.21 -3.79
CA LEU A 470 -5.62 -39.44 -3.91
C LEU A 470 -6.39 -40.52 -4.71
N PRO A 471 -5.74 -41.16 -5.70
CA PRO A 471 -6.42 -42.10 -6.58
C PRO A 471 -6.65 -43.47 -5.95
N ALA A 472 -5.85 -43.90 -4.97
CA ALA A 472 -5.89 -45.21 -4.37
C ALA A 472 -5.52 -45.20 -2.88
N LYS A 473 -5.74 -46.32 -2.20
CA LYS A 473 -5.17 -46.56 -0.87
C LYS A 473 -3.68 -46.98 -1.07
N GLY A 474 -2.76 -46.28 -0.37
CA GLY A 474 -1.34 -46.60 -0.47
C GLY A 474 -0.46 -45.63 0.30
N THR A 475 0.85 -45.86 0.17
CA THR A 475 1.89 -44.94 0.63
C THR A 475 2.24 -43.99 -0.50
N TYR A 476 2.39 -42.72 -0.16
CA TYR A 476 2.72 -41.62 -1.07
C TYR A 476 4.03 -40.98 -0.65
N TYR A 477 4.79 -40.49 -1.63
CA TYR A 477 6.06 -39.80 -1.40
C TYR A 477 5.93 -38.36 -1.90
N LEU A 478 6.31 -37.42 -1.05
CA LEU A 478 6.38 -36.01 -1.33
C LEU A 478 7.83 -35.57 -1.33
N TYR A 479 8.28 -35.00 -2.44
CA TYR A 479 9.62 -34.47 -2.63
C TYR A 479 9.58 -32.96 -2.60
N LEU A 480 10.49 -32.36 -1.85
CA LEU A 480 10.69 -30.94 -1.74
C LEU A 480 12.15 -30.62 -2.08
N GLY A 481 12.37 -29.61 -2.93
CA GLY A 481 13.70 -29.14 -3.30
C GLY A 481 13.64 -27.68 -3.73
N ASP A 482 14.80 -27.17 -4.13
CA ASP A 482 14.95 -25.83 -4.72
C ASP A 482 14.98 -25.93 -6.25
N THR A 483 14.21 -25.10 -6.97
CA THR A 483 14.14 -25.12 -8.46
C THR A 483 15.48 -24.86 -9.13
N GLN A 484 16.37 -24.09 -8.49
CA GLN A 484 17.70 -23.76 -8.97
C GLN A 484 18.79 -24.68 -8.40
N HIS A 485 18.39 -25.74 -7.67
CA HIS A 485 19.29 -26.65 -6.97
C HIS A 485 20.28 -25.97 -6.00
N LYS A 486 19.84 -24.85 -5.42
CA LYS A 486 20.55 -24.16 -4.34
C LYS A 486 20.18 -24.80 -3.00
N GLY A 487 20.87 -24.40 -1.94
CA GLY A 487 20.61 -24.83 -0.58
C GLY A 487 21.61 -24.22 0.38
N GLY A 488 21.35 -24.37 1.65
CA GLY A 488 22.19 -23.83 2.70
C GLY A 488 21.38 -23.49 3.96
N PRO A 489 22.06 -22.98 4.98
CA PRO A 489 21.46 -22.76 6.30
C PRO A 489 20.29 -21.74 6.30
N ASP A 490 20.17 -20.92 5.26
CA ASP A 490 19.11 -19.91 5.13
C ASP A 490 17.91 -20.39 4.31
N TYR A 491 18.03 -21.59 3.66
CA TYR A 491 16.99 -22.19 2.82
C TYR A 491 15.94 -22.94 3.65
N ALA A 492 15.42 -22.27 4.66
CA ALA A 492 14.41 -22.85 5.55
C ALA A 492 13.02 -22.85 4.92
N TYR A 493 12.19 -23.80 5.36
CA TYR A 493 10.79 -23.90 4.93
C TYR A 493 9.86 -24.37 6.05
N ARG A 494 8.58 -24.11 5.86
CA ARG A 494 7.46 -24.75 6.57
C ARG A 494 6.60 -25.48 5.54
N LEU A 495 6.56 -26.81 5.65
CA LEU A 495 5.76 -27.65 4.77
C LEU A 495 4.50 -28.13 5.51
N ARG A 496 3.36 -27.62 5.15
CA ARG A 496 2.05 -28.09 5.61
C ARG A 496 1.61 -29.29 4.79
N VAL A 497 1.31 -30.43 5.44
CA VAL A 497 0.72 -31.59 4.78
C VAL A 497 -0.50 -32.06 5.56
N GLY A 498 -1.64 -32.20 4.89
CA GLY A 498 -2.87 -32.62 5.52
C GLY A 498 -4.09 -32.50 4.62
N ARG A 499 -5.28 -32.65 5.21
CA ARG A 499 -6.52 -32.35 4.50
C ARG A 499 -6.64 -30.85 4.29
N PRO A 500 -7.33 -30.41 3.24
CA PRO A 500 -7.71 -28.99 3.07
C PRO A 500 -8.35 -28.46 4.35
N GLN A 501 -8.00 -27.24 4.70
CA GLN A 501 -8.62 -26.46 5.78
C GLN A 501 -9.30 -25.24 5.15
N PRO A 502 -10.53 -25.39 4.63
CA PRO A 502 -11.24 -24.29 4.03
C PRO A 502 -11.30 -23.10 4.98
N ASP A 503 -10.93 -21.93 4.48
CA ASP A 503 -10.84 -20.69 5.26
C ASP A 503 -10.92 -19.49 4.32
N PHE A 504 -10.94 -18.27 4.86
CA PHE A 504 -10.87 -17.04 4.08
C PHE A 504 -10.12 -15.93 4.83
N GLU A 505 -9.63 -14.96 4.09
CA GLU A 505 -9.16 -13.68 4.60
C GLU A 505 -9.91 -12.57 3.89
N LEU A 506 -9.98 -11.39 4.51
CA LEU A 506 -10.61 -10.22 3.91
C LEU A 506 -9.65 -9.05 3.82
N ARG A 507 -9.77 -8.30 2.71
CA ARG A 507 -9.18 -6.97 2.56
C ARG A 507 -10.30 -5.97 2.32
N VAL A 508 -10.18 -4.77 2.89
CA VAL A 508 -11.11 -3.66 2.66
C VAL A 508 -10.35 -2.45 2.12
N THR A 509 -10.84 -1.88 1.02
CA THR A 509 -10.26 -0.70 0.39
C THR A 509 -11.32 0.39 0.17
N PRO A 510 -10.91 1.68 0.24
CA PRO A 510 -9.63 2.17 0.72
C PRO A 510 -9.49 2.04 2.25
N SER A 511 -8.26 2.14 2.76
CA SER A 511 -8.00 2.14 4.21
C SER A 511 -8.44 3.44 4.89
N GLY A 512 -8.62 4.50 4.12
CA GLY A 512 -9.11 5.82 4.55
C GLY A 512 -10.43 6.16 3.85
N ILE A 513 -11.54 6.14 4.58
CA ILE A 513 -12.86 6.45 4.04
C ILE A 513 -13.22 7.89 4.37
N ASN A 514 -13.47 8.68 3.33
CA ASN A 514 -13.92 10.06 3.43
C ASN A 514 -15.39 10.17 3.10
N ALA A 515 -16.21 10.61 4.05
CA ALA A 515 -17.64 10.78 3.84
C ALA A 515 -18.15 12.09 4.44
N ARG A 516 -19.13 12.72 3.79
CA ARG A 516 -19.85 13.85 4.39
C ARG A 516 -20.93 13.33 5.32
N SER A 517 -21.24 14.10 6.34
CA SER A 517 -22.33 13.82 7.30
C SER A 517 -23.61 13.37 6.57
N GLY A 518 -24.11 12.19 6.91
CA GLY A 518 -25.29 11.56 6.31
C GLY A 518 -25.10 11.00 4.90
N ALA A 519 -23.89 10.98 4.36
CA ALA A 519 -23.63 10.42 3.04
C ALA A 519 -23.41 8.91 3.06
N THR A 520 -23.64 8.30 1.92
CA THR A 520 -23.30 6.91 1.62
C THR A 520 -22.10 6.90 0.67
N VAL A 521 -21.10 6.06 0.94
CA VAL A 521 -19.88 5.94 0.13
C VAL A 521 -19.58 4.49 -0.19
N PRO A 522 -19.05 4.17 -1.39
CA PRO A 522 -18.66 2.81 -1.72
C PRO A 522 -17.40 2.39 -0.98
N VAL A 523 -17.35 1.11 -0.60
CA VAL A 523 -16.18 0.42 -0.07
C VAL A 523 -16.04 -0.92 -0.78
N ALA A 524 -14.83 -1.31 -1.16
CA ALA A 524 -14.60 -2.60 -1.79
C ALA A 524 -14.09 -3.60 -0.76
N VAL A 525 -14.65 -4.81 -0.77
CA VAL A 525 -14.24 -5.91 0.10
C VAL A 525 -13.82 -7.09 -0.77
N TYR A 526 -12.60 -7.56 -0.55
CA TYR A 526 -11.99 -8.68 -1.25
C TYR A 526 -11.92 -9.89 -0.33
N ALA A 527 -12.35 -11.04 -0.82
CA ALA A 527 -12.22 -12.33 -0.16
C ALA A 527 -11.06 -13.12 -0.76
N ILE A 528 -10.07 -13.44 0.06
CA ILE A 528 -8.97 -14.34 -0.29
C ILE A 528 -9.36 -15.71 0.22
N ARG A 529 -9.91 -16.54 -0.67
CA ARG A 529 -10.41 -17.86 -0.36
C ARG A 529 -9.29 -18.88 -0.31
N ARG A 530 -9.28 -19.72 0.72
CA ARG A 530 -8.22 -20.72 0.93
C ARG A 530 -8.78 -22.13 0.95
N ASP A 531 -7.98 -23.09 0.50
CA ASP A 531 -8.23 -24.54 0.56
C ASP A 531 -9.61 -24.95 0.03
N GLY A 532 -10.08 -24.30 -1.03
CA GLY A 532 -11.36 -24.63 -1.68
C GLY A 532 -12.59 -24.07 -0.97
N PHE A 533 -12.46 -23.18 -0.01
CA PHE A 533 -13.61 -22.47 0.51
C PHE A 533 -14.25 -21.62 -0.59
N ASP A 534 -15.52 -21.84 -0.85
CA ASP A 534 -16.29 -21.11 -1.85
C ASP A 534 -17.63 -20.60 -1.33
N GLY A 535 -17.86 -20.69 -0.02
CA GLY A 535 -19.11 -20.28 0.62
C GLY A 535 -19.35 -18.78 0.61
N GLU A 536 -20.58 -18.41 0.91
CA GLU A 536 -21.00 -17.03 1.16
C GLU A 536 -20.33 -16.47 2.43
N ILE A 537 -19.98 -15.18 2.42
CA ILE A 537 -19.40 -14.48 3.58
C ILE A 537 -20.27 -13.25 3.88
N ALA A 538 -20.91 -13.24 5.04
CA ALA A 538 -21.61 -12.06 5.56
C ALA A 538 -20.59 -11.11 6.21
N VAL A 539 -20.65 -9.81 5.89
CA VAL A 539 -19.74 -8.80 6.42
C VAL A 539 -20.48 -7.90 7.40
N LYS A 540 -19.89 -7.62 8.55
CA LYS A 540 -20.48 -6.76 9.59
C LYS A 540 -19.51 -5.66 10.00
N LEU A 541 -20.06 -4.54 10.49
CA LEU A 541 -19.29 -3.53 11.18
C LEU A 541 -18.89 -4.05 12.57
N LYS A 542 -17.62 -3.90 12.92
CA LYS A 542 -17.07 -4.24 14.24
C LYS A 542 -16.55 -2.97 14.92
N ASP A 543 -17.01 -2.74 16.14
CA ASP A 543 -16.64 -1.59 16.97
C ASP A 543 -16.98 -0.22 16.34
N ALA A 544 -17.92 -0.18 15.39
CA ALA A 544 -18.38 1.05 14.78
C ALA A 544 -19.30 1.82 15.75
N PRO A 545 -19.15 3.16 15.82
CA PRO A 545 -20.08 3.99 16.59
C PRO A 545 -21.51 3.90 16.05
N PRO A 546 -22.53 4.22 16.87
CA PRO A 546 -23.94 4.22 16.42
C PRO A 546 -24.15 5.14 15.21
N GLY A 547 -25.05 4.72 14.31
CA GLY A 547 -25.44 5.49 13.13
C GLY A 547 -24.65 5.19 11.86
N PHE A 548 -23.62 4.35 11.92
CA PHE A 548 -23.00 3.76 10.74
C PHE A 548 -23.82 2.55 10.27
N ALA A 549 -24.00 2.40 8.97
CA ALA A 549 -24.66 1.24 8.36
C ALA A 549 -23.88 0.74 7.14
N LEU A 550 -23.85 -0.58 6.98
CA LEU A 550 -23.22 -1.25 5.84
C LEU A 550 -24.29 -1.95 5.02
N ASP A 551 -24.46 -1.57 3.76
CA ASP A 551 -25.45 -2.14 2.85
C ASP A 551 -24.79 -2.98 1.75
N GLY A 552 -25.49 -4.02 1.30
CA GLY A 552 -24.95 -5.01 0.37
C GLY A 552 -23.85 -5.86 1.00
N ALA A 553 -23.95 -6.11 2.29
CA ALA A 553 -22.89 -6.65 3.15
C ALA A 553 -22.75 -8.18 3.05
N VAL A 554 -22.78 -8.72 1.82
CA VAL A 554 -22.60 -10.14 1.54
C VAL A 554 -21.66 -10.31 0.34
N ILE A 555 -20.65 -11.16 0.51
CA ILE A 555 -19.81 -11.64 -0.59
C ILE A 555 -20.39 -13.00 -1.02
N PRO A 556 -21.00 -13.11 -2.21
CA PRO A 556 -21.60 -14.35 -2.68
C PRO A 556 -20.57 -15.48 -2.85
N SER A 557 -21.09 -16.73 -2.83
CA SER A 557 -20.31 -17.90 -3.24
C SER A 557 -19.74 -17.71 -4.64
N GLY A 558 -18.51 -18.15 -4.87
CA GLY A 558 -17.82 -18.01 -6.16
C GLY A 558 -17.35 -16.60 -6.52
N THR A 559 -17.46 -15.66 -5.59
CA THR A 559 -17.08 -14.27 -5.80
C THR A 559 -15.94 -13.87 -4.86
N ASP A 560 -14.88 -13.29 -5.40
CA ASP A 560 -13.71 -12.85 -4.62
C ASP A 560 -13.75 -11.36 -4.28
N HIS A 561 -14.67 -10.59 -4.85
CA HIS A 561 -14.73 -9.15 -4.69
C HIS A 561 -16.17 -8.64 -4.77
N VAL A 562 -16.54 -7.76 -3.83
CA VAL A 562 -17.83 -7.06 -3.83
C VAL A 562 -17.65 -5.61 -3.40
N ARG A 563 -18.33 -4.70 -4.10
CA ARG A 563 -18.48 -3.32 -3.64
C ARG A 563 -19.72 -3.22 -2.75
N MET A 564 -19.51 -2.76 -1.53
CA MET A 564 -20.55 -2.48 -0.52
C MET A 564 -20.68 -0.98 -0.36
N THR A 565 -21.63 -0.49 0.41
CA THR A 565 -21.71 0.91 0.77
C THR A 565 -21.76 1.13 2.26
N LEU A 566 -20.97 2.09 2.73
CA LEU A 566 -20.98 2.56 4.10
C LEU A 566 -21.78 3.88 4.17
N THR A 567 -22.88 3.87 4.90
CA THR A 567 -23.64 5.08 5.24
C THR A 567 -23.15 5.62 6.58
N VAL A 568 -22.79 6.90 6.63
CA VAL A 568 -22.28 7.54 7.86
C VAL A 568 -23.38 8.35 8.55
N PRO A 569 -23.32 8.55 9.87
CA PRO A 569 -24.34 9.29 10.63
C PRO A 569 -24.43 10.78 10.24
N VAL A 570 -25.59 11.39 10.53
CA VAL A 570 -25.84 12.82 10.32
C VAL A 570 -25.23 13.62 11.48
N VAL A 571 -23.91 13.55 11.61
CA VAL A 571 -23.14 14.27 12.62
C VAL A 571 -21.85 14.78 12.00
N HIS A 572 -21.27 15.84 12.58
CA HIS A 572 -19.88 16.20 12.27
C HIS A 572 -18.97 15.57 13.31
N ILE A 573 -17.91 14.92 12.86
CA ILE A 573 -16.95 14.26 13.73
C ILE A 573 -15.57 14.84 13.41
N GLU A 574 -14.98 15.55 14.37
CA GLU A 574 -13.68 16.21 14.17
C GLU A 574 -12.53 15.22 14.01
N SER A 575 -12.52 14.18 14.86
CA SER A 575 -11.47 13.15 14.83
C SER A 575 -11.89 11.97 13.96
N PRO A 576 -10.98 11.38 13.19
CA PRO A 576 -11.25 10.15 12.45
C PRO A 576 -11.63 9.00 13.39
N HIS A 577 -12.62 8.21 13.00
CA HIS A 577 -13.00 7.01 13.71
C HIS A 577 -12.27 5.79 13.18
N LYS A 578 -11.87 4.92 14.10
CA LYS A 578 -11.34 3.59 13.80
C LYS A 578 -12.41 2.56 14.08
N PHE A 579 -12.65 1.69 13.14
CA PHE A 579 -13.41 0.47 13.34
C PHE A 579 -12.98 -0.57 12.30
N ALA A 580 -13.54 -1.76 12.34
CA ALA A 580 -13.22 -2.82 11.41
C ALA A 580 -14.46 -3.37 10.73
N LEU A 581 -14.25 -4.05 9.62
CA LEU A 581 -15.20 -4.99 9.05
C LEU A 581 -14.84 -6.40 9.50
N GLU A 582 -15.82 -7.22 9.78
CA GLU A 582 -15.64 -8.62 10.15
C GLU A 582 -16.51 -9.51 9.26
N GLY A 583 -15.86 -10.45 8.59
CA GLY A 583 -16.55 -11.45 7.76
C GLY A 583 -16.91 -12.68 8.57
N HIS A 584 -18.11 -13.21 8.34
CA HIS A 584 -18.68 -14.38 8.97
C HIS A 584 -19.10 -15.40 7.91
N ALA A 585 -18.66 -16.65 8.04
CA ALA A 585 -19.05 -17.72 7.14
C ALA A 585 -19.24 -19.04 7.89
N SER A 586 -20.15 -19.88 7.39
CA SER A 586 -20.29 -21.25 7.87
C SER A 586 -19.37 -22.18 7.11
N ILE A 587 -18.37 -22.74 7.79
CA ILE A 587 -17.39 -23.67 7.22
C ILE A 587 -17.51 -25.01 7.94
N ALA A 588 -17.88 -26.06 7.22
CA ALA A 588 -18.11 -27.40 7.77
C ALA A 588 -19.05 -27.41 9.01
N GLY A 589 -20.09 -26.57 8.98
CA GLY A 589 -21.07 -26.44 10.06
C GLY A 589 -20.60 -25.65 11.29
N ARG A 590 -19.44 -24.97 11.19
CA ARG A 590 -18.93 -24.07 12.23
C ARG A 590 -18.93 -22.64 11.71
N GLU A 591 -19.29 -21.72 12.60
CA GLU A 591 -19.15 -20.30 12.29
C GLU A 591 -17.66 -19.91 12.43
N VAL A 592 -17.13 -19.34 11.35
CA VAL A 592 -15.77 -18.81 11.26
C VAL A 592 -15.86 -17.32 10.99
N HIS A 593 -15.10 -16.52 11.70
CA HIS A 593 -15.06 -15.07 11.50
C HIS A 593 -13.64 -14.55 11.45
N HIS A 594 -13.41 -13.59 10.55
CA HIS A 594 -12.13 -12.92 10.38
C HIS A 594 -12.32 -11.41 10.22
N THR A 595 -11.49 -10.66 10.93
CA THR A 595 -11.44 -9.21 10.76
C THR A 595 -10.77 -8.87 9.43
N ALA A 596 -11.39 -8.00 8.65
CA ALA A 596 -10.82 -7.53 7.40
C ALA A 596 -9.59 -6.66 7.67
N ILE A 597 -8.53 -6.88 6.90
CA ILE A 597 -7.33 -6.04 6.92
C ILE A 597 -7.61 -4.84 6.01
N ALA A 598 -7.45 -3.63 6.55
CA ALA A 598 -7.49 -2.41 5.76
C ALA A 598 -6.35 -2.42 4.73
N ALA A 599 -6.61 -1.97 3.52
CA ALA A 599 -5.62 -1.97 2.45
C ALA A 599 -5.82 -0.79 1.50
N GLU A 600 -4.75 -0.48 0.76
CA GLU A 600 -4.81 0.38 -0.43
C GLU A 600 -4.73 -0.50 -1.68
N ASP A 601 -5.61 -0.26 -2.64
CA ASP A 601 -5.56 -0.92 -3.95
C ASP A 601 -4.58 -0.18 -4.84
N MET A 602 -3.39 -0.73 -5.01
CA MET A 602 -2.29 -0.10 -5.74
C MET A 602 -2.12 -0.78 -7.10
N MET A 603 -2.35 -0.03 -8.15
CA MET A 603 -2.10 -0.49 -9.52
C MET A 603 -0.62 -0.34 -9.86
N GLN A 604 -0.01 -1.44 -10.27
CA GLN A 604 1.34 -1.46 -10.85
C GLN A 604 1.32 -1.49 -12.39
N ALA A 605 2.52 -1.49 -12.98
CA ALA A 605 2.69 -1.66 -14.42
C ALA A 605 1.86 -2.85 -14.95
N PHE A 606 1.34 -2.75 -16.17
CA PHE A 606 0.50 -3.77 -16.82
C PHE A 606 -0.86 -4.03 -16.13
N TYR A 607 -1.40 -3.07 -15.40
CA TYR A 607 -2.69 -3.18 -14.70
C TYR A 607 -2.74 -4.26 -13.61
N TYR A 608 -1.60 -4.66 -13.07
CA TYR A 608 -1.59 -5.56 -11.92
C TYR A 608 -1.95 -4.80 -10.65
N HIS A 609 -2.94 -5.30 -9.90
CA HIS A 609 -3.44 -4.69 -8.68
C HIS A 609 -2.91 -5.41 -7.44
N HIS A 610 -2.38 -4.65 -6.50
CA HIS A 610 -1.91 -5.14 -5.21
C HIS A 610 -2.73 -4.52 -4.09
N LEU A 611 -3.22 -5.36 -3.18
CA LEU A 611 -3.92 -4.95 -1.96
C LEU A 611 -2.89 -4.76 -0.85
N VAL A 612 -2.26 -3.60 -0.81
CA VAL A 612 -1.20 -3.29 0.16
C VAL A 612 -1.80 -3.03 1.53
N PRO A 613 -1.48 -3.85 2.57
CA PRO A 613 -2.03 -3.68 3.90
C PRO A 613 -1.72 -2.31 4.50
N ALA A 614 -2.72 -1.74 5.17
CA ALA A 614 -2.62 -0.60 6.05
C ALA A 614 -2.91 -1.06 7.50
N THR A 615 -2.41 -0.31 8.48
CA THR A 615 -2.56 -0.69 9.89
C THR A 615 -3.97 -0.51 10.40
N GLU A 616 -4.73 0.44 9.85
CA GLU A 616 -6.03 0.83 10.38
C GLU A 616 -7.02 1.18 9.27
N LEU A 617 -8.29 0.78 9.46
CA LEU A 617 -9.41 1.35 8.72
C LEU A 617 -9.89 2.61 9.43
N VAL A 618 -9.75 3.74 8.77
CA VAL A 618 -10.05 5.06 9.34
C VAL A 618 -11.17 5.73 8.55
N VAL A 619 -12.21 6.18 9.24
CA VAL A 619 -13.35 6.89 8.63
C VAL A 619 -13.43 8.32 9.13
N ARG A 620 -13.39 9.27 8.21
CA ARG A 620 -13.58 10.69 8.49
C ARG A 620 -14.96 11.14 8.06
N VAL A 621 -15.76 11.64 9.01
CA VAL A 621 -17.08 12.22 8.74
C VAL A 621 -16.95 13.74 8.74
N MET A 622 -17.00 14.33 7.54
CA MET A 622 -16.89 15.77 7.34
C MET A 622 -18.23 16.45 7.52
N GLY A 623 -18.22 17.73 7.89
CA GLY A 623 -19.43 18.53 7.97
C GLY A 623 -20.20 18.61 6.64
N PRO A 624 -21.53 18.79 6.67
CA PRO A 624 -22.34 18.87 5.46
C PRO A 624 -22.06 20.19 4.74
N GLN A 625 -21.80 20.12 3.43
CA GLN A 625 -21.80 21.34 2.59
C GLN A 625 -23.22 21.78 2.21
N ARG A 626 -24.17 20.84 2.26
CA ARG A 626 -25.60 21.02 1.98
C ARG A 626 -26.37 20.03 2.86
N PRO A 627 -27.67 20.26 3.13
CA PRO A 627 -28.48 19.25 3.79
C PRO A 627 -28.34 17.90 3.06
N PRO A 628 -28.00 16.82 3.79
CA PRO A 628 -27.80 15.50 3.16
C PRO A 628 -29.12 14.96 2.61
N VAL A 629 -29.04 14.27 1.49
CA VAL A 629 -30.16 13.46 0.98
C VAL A 629 -30.04 12.07 1.61
N LEU A 630 -30.93 11.76 2.54
CA LEU A 630 -30.90 10.49 3.26
C LEU A 630 -31.62 9.40 2.44
N TRP A 631 -30.86 8.60 1.71
CA TRP A 631 -31.37 7.50 0.93
C TRP A 631 -31.79 6.34 1.83
N LYS A 632 -32.88 5.66 1.47
CA LYS A 632 -33.29 4.43 2.14
C LYS A 632 -32.54 3.23 1.55
N ALA A 633 -32.14 2.27 2.39
CA ALA A 633 -31.59 1.01 1.96
C ALA A 633 -32.61 0.21 1.13
N PHE A 634 -32.12 -0.53 0.13
CA PHE A 634 -32.97 -1.41 -0.70
C PHE A 634 -33.33 -2.70 0.01
N GLY A 635 -32.68 -3.02 1.13
CA GLY A 635 -32.84 -4.26 1.88
C GLY A 635 -32.03 -5.43 1.27
N ASP A 636 -32.11 -6.59 1.92
CA ASP A 636 -31.26 -7.74 1.59
C ASP A 636 -31.80 -8.62 0.44
N LYS A 637 -33.03 -8.35 -0.04
CA LYS A 637 -33.59 -9.12 -1.14
C LYS A 637 -32.99 -8.69 -2.47
N PRO A 638 -32.34 -9.60 -3.21
CA PRO A 638 -31.72 -9.23 -4.48
C PRO A 638 -32.77 -8.90 -5.54
N VAL A 639 -32.46 -7.88 -6.34
CA VAL A 639 -33.20 -7.59 -7.56
C VAL A 639 -32.88 -8.68 -8.58
N ARG A 640 -33.91 -9.40 -9.05
CA ARG A 640 -33.75 -10.46 -10.03
C ARG A 640 -33.85 -9.89 -11.45
N VAL A 641 -32.77 -10.01 -12.20
CA VAL A 641 -32.71 -9.52 -13.59
C VAL A 641 -32.58 -10.75 -14.50
N PRO A 642 -33.54 -10.99 -15.41
CA PRO A 642 -33.40 -12.09 -16.37
C PRO A 642 -32.23 -11.89 -17.32
N ALA A 643 -31.47 -12.95 -17.63
CA ALA A 643 -30.43 -12.89 -18.65
C ALA A 643 -31.04 -12.55 -20.02
N GLY A 644 -30.62 -11.45 -20.63
CA GLY A 644 -31.22 -10.90 -21.85
C GLY A 644 -32.53 -10.12 -21.64
N GLY A 645 -32.96 -9.97 -20.39
CA GLY A 645 -34.20 -9.28 -20.03
C GLY A 645 -33.95 -7.97 -19.26
N THR A 646 -35.01 -7.51 -18.64
CA THR A 646 -35.04 -6.26 -17.87
C THR A 646 -35.74 -6.46 -16.52
N ALA A 647 -35.37 -5.62 -15.54
CA ALA A 647 -36.02 -5.58 -14.25
C ALA A 647 -36.28 -4.12 -13.80
N PRO A 648 -37.51 -3.75 -13.42
CA PRO A 648 -37.77 -2.42 -12.85
C PRO A 648 -37.36 -2.34 -11.40
N VAL A 649 -36.76 -1.24 -11.00
CA VAL A 649 -36.39 -0.91 -9.64
C VAL A 649 -36.97 0.46 -9.28
N GLN A 650 -37.68 0.55 -8.16
CA GLN A 650 -38.18 1.81 -7.64
C GLN A 650 -37.13 2.44 -6.72
N VAL A 651 -36.70 3.65 -7.05
CA VAL A 651 -35.77 4.43 -6.25
C VAL A 651 -36.53 5.58 -5.60
N PRO A 652 -36.89 5.48 -4.31
CA PRO A 652 -37.58 6.55 -3.63
C PRO A 652 -36.66 7.77 -3.46
N VAL A 653 -37.11 8.95 -3.85
CA VAL A 653 -36.38 10.20 -3.68
C VAL A 653 -36.84 10.87 -2.38
N PRO A 654 -35.98 11.04 -1.39
CA PRO A 654 -36.38 11.51 -0.06
C PRO A 654 -36.98 12.90 0.00
N ASN A 655 -36.74 13.72 -1.01
CA ASN A 655 -37.29 15.08 -1.10
C ASN A 655 -37.94 15.33 -2.46
N PRO A 656 -39.27 15.23 -2.56
CA PRO A 656 -39.99 15.45 -3.83
C PRO A 656 -39.99 16.91 -4.33
N ARG A 657 -39.52 17.88 -3.52
CA ARG A 657 -39.39 19.29 -3.90
C ARG A 657 -38.07 19.66 -4.58
N LEU A 658 -37.31 18.66 -5.04
CA LEU A 658 -36.10 18.89 -5.82
C LEU A 658 -36.52 19.53 -7.18
N ASN A 659 -36.19 20.83 -7.37
CA ASN A 659 -36.40 21.49 -8.65
C ASN A 659 -35.48 20.91 -9.71
N GLY A 660 -36.01 20.12 -10.63
CA GLY A 660 -35.26 19.51 -11.74
C GLY A 660 -35.57 18.01 -11.93
N GLN A 661 -35.05 17.47 -13.01
CA GLN A 661 -35.19 16.05 -13.31
C GLN A 661 -34.14 15.25 -12.54
N VAL A 662 -34.58 14.26 -11.76
CA VAL A 662 -33.67 13.32 -11.09
C VAL A 662 -33.22 12.29 -12.09
N LEU A 663 -31.91 12.14 -12.24
CA LEU A 663 -31.24 11.13 -13.02
C LEU A 663 -30.47 10.17 -12.11
N VAL A 664 -30.36 8.93 -12.53
CA VAL A 664 -29.63 7.89 -11.83
C VAL A 664 -28.70 7.19 -12.81
N THR A 665 -27.46 6.95 -12.40
CA THR A 665 -26.46 6.17 -13.13
C THR A 665 -25.94 5.02 -12.27
N LEU A 666 -25.39 3.99 -12.90
CA LEU A 666 -24.67 2.94 -12.20
C LEU A 666 -23.20 3.35 -12.01
N SER A 667 -22.69 3.15 -10.81
CA SER A 667 -21.28 3.31 -10.48
C SER A 667 -20.55 1.99 -10.66
N GLU A 668 -19.67 1.90 -11.67
CA GLU A 668 -18.86 0.70 -11.99
C GLU A 668 -19.66 -0.63 -11.93
N PRO A 669 -20.70 -0.78 -12.74
CA PRO A 669 -21.48 -1.99 -12.75
C PRO A 669 -20.68 -3.18 -13.28
N PRO A 670 -21.04 -4.42 -12.91
CA PRO A 670 -20.54 -5.60 -13.60
C PRO A 670 -20.78 -5.53 -15.10
N GLU A 671 -19.82 -6.07 -15.89
CA GLU A 671 -19.93 -6.04 -17.33
C GLU A 671 -21.23 -6.71 -17.80
N GLY A 672 -21.94 -6.04 -18.72
CA GLY A 672 -23.22 -6.51 -19.25
C GLY A 672 -24.46 -6.06 -18.46
N ILE A 673 -24.31 -5.34 -17.36
CA ILE A 673 -25.45 -4.72 -16.65
C ILE A 673 -25.47 -3.22 -16.93
N SER A 674 -26.63 -2.70 -17.33
CA SER A 674 -26.83 -1.29 -17.68
C SER A 674 -28.21 -0.80 -17.28
N ILE A 675 -28.41 0.52 -17.26
CA ILE A 675 -29.72 1.15 -17.15
C ILE A 675 -30.28 1.34 -18.55
N GLN A 676 -31.45 0.79 -18.82
CA GLN A 676 -32.17 1.00 -20.07
C GLN A 676 -32.96 2.30 -20.08
N SER A 677 -33.63 2.64 -18.98
CA SER A 677 -34.40 3.88 -18.83
C SER A 677 -34.54 4.30 -17.39
N VAL A 678 -34.72 5.62 -17.18
CA VAL A 678 -35.08 6.22 -15.91
C VAL A 678 -36.32 7.08 -16.16
N THR A 679 -37.42 6.79 -15.47
CA THR A 679 -38.68 7.50 -15.62
C THR A 679 -39.16 8.04 -14.27
N PRO A 680 -39.74 9.26 -14.23
CA PRO A 680 -40.36 9.78 -13.00
C PRO A 680 -41.45 8.84 -12.47
N ALA A 681 -41.49 8.67 -11.14
CA ALA A 681 -42.53 7.94 -10.42
C ALA A 681 -43.12 8.83 -9.31
N ARG A 682 -44.26 8.40 -8.72
CA ARG A 682 -44.97 9.22 -7.73
C ARG A 682 -44.09 9.65 -6.54
N ASP A 683 -43.25 8.75 -6.04
CA ASP A 683 -42.41 8.98 -4.85
C ASP A 683 -40.90 8.89 -5.17
N GLY A 684 -40.53 9.11 -6.45
CA GLY A 684 -39.12 9.02 -6.88
C GLY A 684 -38.93 8.75 -8.36
N VAL A 685 -38.09 7.81 -8.71
CA VAL A 685 -37.84 7.39 -10.09
C VAL A 685 -37.91 5.86 -10.24
N SER A 686 -38.41 5.41 -11.37
CA SER A 686 -38.37 4.01 -11.78
C SER A 686 -37.18 3.80 -12.72
N VAL A 687 -36.25 2.94 -12.32
CA VAL A 687 -35.06 2.58 -13.07
C VAL A 687 -35.26 1.19 -13.67
N VAL A 688 -35.12 1.05 -14.99
CA VAL A 688 -35.18 -0.25 -15.66
C VAL A 688 -33.77 -0.72 -15.91
N LEU A 689 -33.37 -1.77 -15.20
CA LEU A 689 -32.09 -2.47 -15.40
C LEU A 689 -32.20 -3.41 -16.59
N LYS A 690 -31.11 -3.56 -17.36
CA LYS A 690 -30.98 -4.48 -18.48
C LYS A 690 -29.74 -5.34 -18.32
N ALA A 691 -29.87 -6.64 -18.59
CA ALA A 691 -28.78 -7.60 -18.62
C ALA A 691 -28.50 -8.09 -20.03
N ASP A 692 -27.25 -7.97 -20.50
CA ASP A 692 -26.80 -8.47 -21.80
C ASP A 692 -26.47 -9.98 -21.70
N PRO A 693 -27.20 -10.87 -22.38
CA PRO A 693 -27.01 -12.31 -22.28
C PRO A 693 -25.65 -12.78 -22.83
N ALA A 694 -24.98 -11.98 -23.66
CA ALA A 694 -23.65 -12.31 -24.15
C ALA A 694 -22.54 -12.12 -23.08
N LYS A 695 -22.82 -11.29 -22.07
CA LYS A 695 -21.84 -10.89 -21.06
C LYS A 695 -22.15 -11.41 -19.64
N VAL A 696 -23.41 -11.66 -19.33
CA VAL A 696 -23.82 -12.16 -18.00
C VAL A 696 -24.38 -13.57 -18.07
N LYS A 697 -24.12 -14.35 -17.03
CA LYS A 697 -24.64 -15.71 -16.88
C LYS A 697 -25.64 -15.78 -15.73
N PRO A 698 -26.70 -16.61 -15.84
CA PRO A 698 -27.56 -16.92 -14.72
C PRO A 698 -26.74 -17.41 -13.50
N GLY A 699 -27.09 -16.93 -12.32
CA GLY A 699 -26.36 -17.19 -11.07
C GLY A 699 -25.33 -16.13 -10.70
N LEU A 700 -25.01 -15.16 -11.57
CA LEU A 700 -24.19 -14.01 -11.20
C LEU A 700 -24.90 -13.18 -10.13
N LYS A 701 -24.22 -12.94 -9.01
CA LYS A 701 -24.68 -12.18 -7.86
C LYS A 701 -23.69 -11.10 -7.47
N GLY A 702 -24.16 -10.08 -6.78
CA GLY A 702 -23.34 -8.99 -6.26
C GLY A 702 -24.20 -7.80 -5.89
N ASN A 703 -23.58 -6.62 -5.93
CA ASN A 703 -24.23 -5.35 -5.64
C ASN A 703 -24.20 -4.42 -6.85
N LEU A 704 -25.27 -3.64 -7.01
CA LEU A 704 -25.32 -2.47 -7.88
C LEU A 704 -25.32 -1.22 -7.00
N ILE A 705 -24.47 -0.28 -7.33
CA ILE A 705 -24.39 1.02 -6.64
C ILE A 705 -24.91 2.07 -7.61
N LEU A 706 -25.90 2.83 -7.17
CA LEU A 706 -26.52 3.89 -7.93
C LEU A 706 -26.01 5.24 -7.45
N GLU A 707 -25.79 6.16 -8.40
CA GLU A 707 -25.48 7.57 -8.15
C GLU A 707 -26.62 8.44 -8.68
N ALA A 708 -27.13 9.34 -7.84
CA ALA A 708 -28.22 10.22 -8.20
C ALA A 708 -27.76 11.64 -8.45
N PHE A 709 -28.36 12.28 -9.45
CA PHE A 709 -28.10 13.65 -9.86
C PHE A 709 -29.42 14.38 -10.11
N VAL A 710 -29.41 15.70 -9.96
CA VAL A 710 -30.48 16.57 -10.45
C VAL A 710 -29.95 17.39 -11.61
N GLU A 711 -30.65 17.33 -12.75
CA GLU A 711 -30.43 18.25 -13.86
C GLU A 711 -31.29 19.50 -13.69
N ARG A 712 -30.64 20.65 -13.69
CA ARG A 712 -31.32 21.95 -13.65
C ARG A 712 -31.14 22.64 -15.00
N PRO A 713 -32.24 23.18 -15.59
CA PRO A 713 -32.11 24.02 -16.76
C PRO A 713 -31.27 25.26 -16.40
N ALA A 714 -30.45 25.72 -17.33
CA ALA A 714 -29.68 26.91 -17.14
C ALA A 714 -30.63 28.12 -16.99
N PRO A 715 -30.40 29.02 -16.02
CA PRO A 715 -31.25 30.21 -15.91
C PRO A 715 -31.08 31.10 -17.15
N ASN A 716 -32.17 31.33 -17.86
CA ASN A 716 -32.38 32.35 -18.90
C ASN A 716 -31.45 32.40 -20.13
N ASN A 717 -30.64 31.39 -20.43
CA ASN A 717 -29.81 31.39 -21.64
C ASN A 717 -29.71 30.01 -22.27
N ALA A 718 -30.33 29.82 -23.42
CA ALA A 718 -30.33 28.55 -24.19
C ALA A 718 -28.94 28.06 -24.68
N LYS A 719 -27.85 28.76 -24.35
CA LYS A 719 -26.46 28.45 -24.72
C LYS A 719 -25.60 27.96 -23.55
N GLN A 720 -26.10 27.92 -22.30
CA GLN A 720 -25.32 27.39 -21.19
C GLN A 720 -25.58 25.87 -21.02
N PRO A 721 -24.54 25.08 -20.71
CA PRO A 721 -24.71 23.64 -20.53
C PRO A 721 -25.60 23.33 -19.30
N ILE A 722 -26.42 22.29 -19.42
CA ILE A 722 -27.23 21.76 -18.32
C ILE A 722 -26.32 21.48 -17.11
N ARG A 723 -26.69 22.03 -15.94
CA ARG A 723 -25.92 21.80 -14.72
C ARG A 723 -26.41 20.53 -14.03
N ARG A 724 -25.54 19.54 -13.93
CA ARG A 724 -25.75 18.34 -13.10
C ARG A 724 -25.29 18.61 -11.68
N GLN A 725 -26.18 18.46 -10.72
CA GLN A 725 -25.86 18.55 -9.31
C GLN A 725 -25.95 17.17 -8.68
N PRO A 726 -24.86 16.63 -8.08
CA PRO A 726 -24.90 15.34 -7.42
C PRO A 726 -25.81 15.41 -6.18
N LEU A 727 -26.64 14.40 -6.00
CA LEU A 727 -27.46 14.15 -4.82
C LEU A 727 -26.81 13.12 -3.90
N GLY A 728 -25.84 12.35 -4.39
CA GLY A 728 -25.06 11.37 -3.66
C GLY A 728 -25.21 9.96 -4.18
N THR A 729 -24.49 9.05 -3.52
CA THR A 729 -24.52 7.61 -3.76
C THR A 729 -25.66 6.98 -2.93
N LEU A 730 -26.35 6.00 -3.51
CA LEU A 730 -27.38 5.26 -2.82
C LEU A 730 -26.77 4.03 -2.10
N PRO A 731 -27.42 3.53 -1.04
CA PRO A 731 -27.07 2.25 -0.45
C PRO A 731 -26.97 1.14 -1.50
N ALA A 732 -26.05 0.22 -1.33
CA ALA A 732 -25.81 -0.86 -2.27
C ALA A 732 -27.07 -1.74 -2.41
N MET A 733 -27.38 -2.09 -3.63
CA MET A 733 -28.56 -2.88 -3.99
C MET A 733 -28.14 -4.28 -4.42
N PRO A 734 -28.42 -5.34 -3.65
CA PRO A 734 -28.11 -6.69 -4.07
C PRO A 734 -28.85 -7.07 -5.37
N PHE A 735 -28.20 -7.81 -6.25
CA PHE A 735 -28.81 -8.32 -7.48
C PHE A 735 -28.46 -9.78 -7.73
N GLU A 736 -29.29 -10.43 -8.54
CA GLU A 736 -29.08 -11.80 -9.06
C GLU A 736 -29.52 -11.87 -10.51
N ILE A 737 -28.66 -12.40 -11.38
CA ILE A 737 -29.04 -12.75 -12.76
C ILE A 737 -29.75 -14.10 -12.73
N VAL A 738 -30.99 -14.12 -13.22
CA VAL A 738 -31.82 -15.32 -13.30
C VAL A 738 -31.99 -15.79 -14.75
N LYS A 739 -32.48 -17.01 -14.93
CA LYS A 739 -32.77 -17.58 -16.27
C LYS A 739 -33.88 -16.82 -16.98
#